data_9313301bc7acb6f3513615fe1f0fa7bb
#
_entry.id   9313301bc7acb6f3513615fe1f0fa7bb
#
_cell.length_a   1.000
_cell.length_b   1.000
_cell.length_c   1.000
_cell.angle_alpha   90.00
_cell.angle_beta   90.00
_cell.angle_gamma   90.00
#
_symmetry.space_group_name_H-M   'P 1'
#
loop_
_entity.id
_entity.type
_entity.pdbx_description
1 polymer ?
#
loop_
_entity_poly.entity_id
_entity_poly.type
_entity_poly.pdbx_seq_one_letter_code
_entity_poly.pdbx_strand_id
1 'polypeptide(L)'
;MFNQYTRLLILSLSFNYTLIGQDVRLNEIVSSNSTFYDEDGDTPDWIELYNYGNKIINLQNWHLSDDRDNLKKWSLPDISINPNNYLLIWSSGKNRKLLYPRTIIRRNDYYKYLIPNIEPDPNWTYLNFNDDNWDYGQSGFGYSDDDDKTVVPDGTISVFLRKKFEIENLDDIHSIFLDIDYDDAFIAYINGIEIARANINGYPPEFNSEDVNSPHEAEIYRGGVPERFVIEDHQTILNEGENILAIQGHNINSQSSDMTVIPFLSAIFKNPSLQGHEPDQILDLESYFQLHTNFKISSNNESIYFTNENGKIVDEILVDGLLPGNSVGYSNLSNEVVNFIRTTPGYRNSSQEFVGTVKEKVSFSHQGGIKDSELNLELSGKKLGQVIRYTRDGSEPNSNSNIYKDKIKIDESTSIRARIYEEGYIPSEIKSESYVIGSNHDIDILLISTDPENLFDDENGIYTFGPPGSYYPNIPFFGANFWEDWEIPGHISFFENNSKRSAKFNTGIKIFGGWSRGQNGQRSLSFFARGKYGDPNFKHKFFDNLEYDDFESFVIRNSGQDWLRSNIKDIMLTSLMRGSEIDFQENNPVATYINGDYWGMYNMREKINEHMLASKHNVNANEITILTNNADVLKGDNNEYNQLINFINNNDLSNSENYEYVSSQIDIDQYTLYQASNIYFNNTDWPGNNIKFWKHPKTKWRWIMFDTDFGFGPWWNLNNYRENTLSFSLEVNGGDWPNPPWSTLLFRKLIMNNSFKNQFINRYADELNTRFKPENVVNHIYEVYSTVEPEIIKHFERWKNDSSVGYNINNIKSHVNHYVNNMVIFARNRHSIARNHIMSQFNIRNFHSVMIENENLNFGYVKINENIDIDTDRWTGQYFETVPIEIRAIPNPGFEFSHWSGDLSSKNEIINISLMKDLNIQANFIYTGPLNVYPNPSKDLVYIVEEGVESFDVIIYSISGKIMGELSQVNKIDIRHLPKGIYTLKIKSSSNIFYKKIVRD
;
A
#
# COMPACT_ATOMS: atom_id res chain seq x y z
N MET A 1 -50.78 -32.05 52.26
CA MET A 1 -51.17 -30.65 52.23
C MET A 1 -50.54 -30.02 50.95
N PHE A 2 -51.47 -29.59 50.17
CA PHE A 2 -51.19 -29.00 48.83
C PHE A 2 -50.28 -27.79 48.93
N ASN A 3 -49.32 -27.63 47.95
CA ASN A 3 -48.89 -26.33 47.52
C ASN A 3 -48.58 -26.35 46.03
N GLN A 4 -49.27 -25.49 45.31
CA GLN A 4 -49.38 -25.31 43.86
C GLN A 4 -48.10 -24.66 43.31
N TYR A 5 -47.53 -25.24 42.25
CA TYR A 5 -46.61 -24.56 41.36
C TYR A 5 -47.44 -23.83 40.30
N THR A 6 -47.48 -22.52 40.37
CA THR A 6 -48.03 -21.64 39.31
C THR A 6 -46.97 -21.55 38.21
N ARG A 7 -47.14 -22.30 37.14
CA ARG A 7 -46.43 -22.10 35.88
C ARG A 7 -47.07 -20.89 35.20
N LEU A 8 -46.27 -19.84 35.01
CA LEU A 8 -46.60 -18.72 34.14
C LEU A 8 -46.47 -19.22 32.69
N LEU A 9 -47.58 -19.54 32.07
CA LEU A 9 -47.70 -19.83 30.64
C LEU A 9 -47.69 -18.47 29.93
N ILE A 10 -46.58 -18.05 29.33
CA ILE A 10 -46.57 -16.97 28.35
C ILE A 10 -47.10 -17.57 27.06
N LEU A 11 -48.40 -17.35 26.79
CA LEU A 11 -48.97 -17.58 25.47
C LEU A 11 -48.40 -16.54 24.52
N SER A 12 -47.45 -16.96 23.67
CA SER A 12 -47.14 -16.25 22.44
C SER A 12 -48.37 -16.45 21.52
N LEU A 13 -49.19 -15.42 21.41
CA LEU A 13 -50.17 -15.31 20.34
C LEU A 13 -49.44 -15.15 19.02
N SER A 14 -49.11 -16.25 18.37
CA SER A 14 -48.82 -16.26 16.95
C SER A 14 -50.08 -15.85 16.20
N PHE A 15 -50.16 -14.61 15.77
CA PHE A 15 -51.12 -14.19 14.76
C PHE A 15 -50.69 -14.85 13.44
N ASN A 16 -51.34 -15.99 13.15
CA ASN A 16 -51.32 -16.54 11.79
C ASN A 16 -52.13 -15.58 10.89
N TYR A 17 -51.47 -14.60 10.33
CA TYR A 17 -52.03 -13.93 9.17
C TYR A 17 -51.86 -14.88 7.99
N THR A 18 -52.99 -15.49 7.57
CA THR A 18 -53.08 -16.11 6.24
C THR A 18 -52.93 -15.01 5.20
N LEU A 19 -51.66 -14.80 4.74
CA LEU A 19 -51.36 -13.96 3.61
C LEU A 19 -51.83 -14.63 2.32
N ILE A 20 -52.93 -14.10 1.75
CA ILE A 20 -53.44 -14.52 0.45
C ILE A 20 -52.48 -13.93 -0.61
N GLY A 21 -51.69 -14.76 -1.24
CA GLY A 21 -51.24 -14.61 -2.61
C GLY A 21 -50.03 -13.76 -2.90
N GLN A 22 -48.89 -14.00 -2.25
CA GLN A 22 -47.59 -13.52 -2.76
C GLN A 22 -46.57 -14.62 -2.55
N ASP A 23 -46.13 -15.22 -3.67
CA ASP A 23 -45.32 -16.44 -3.68
C ASP A 23 -43.79 -16.11 -3.64
N VAL A 24 -43.36 -14.93 -3.13
CA VAL A 24 -41.98 -14.53 -2.95
C VAL A 24 -41.71 -14.17 -1.49
N ARG A 25 -40.56 -14.60 -0.98
CA ARG A 25 -40.12 -14.33 0.39
C ARG A 25 -38.61 -14.01 0.46
N LEU A 26 -38.14 -13.51 1.59
CA LEU A 26 -36.73 -13.52 1.98
C LEU A 26 -36.30 -14.99 2.08
N ASN A 27 -35.24 -15.39 1.41
CA ASN A 27 -34.75 -16.78 1.47
C ASN A 27 -33.61 -16.94 2.45
N GLU A 28 -32.58 -16.11 2.27
CA GLU A 28 -31.35 -16.14 3.05
C GLU A 28 -30.80 -14.72 3.20
N ILE A 29 -30.23 -14.39 4.36
CA ILE A 29 -29.59 -13.10 4.66
C ILE A 29 -28.24 -13.33 5.29
N VAL A 30 -27.25 -12.58 4.83
CA VAL A 30 -25.86 -12.58 5.34
C VAL A 30 -25.48 -11.17 5.73
N SER A 31 -25.02 -10.98 6.96
CA SER A 31 -24.62 -9.69 7.52
C SER A 31 -23.09 -9.61 7.80
N SER A 32 -22.33 -10.55 7.34
CA SER A 32 -20.87 -10.56 7.40
C SER A 32 -20.36 -11.54 6.35
N ASN A 33 -20.52 -11.15 5.09
CA ASN A 33 -20.07 -11.94 3.96
C ASN A 33 -18.53 -11.92 3.87
N SER A 34 -17.94 -13.05 3.56
CA SER A 34 -16.48 -13.20 3.55
C SER A 34 -15.93 -14.01 2.36
N THR A 35 -16.82 -14.61 1.57
CA THR A 35 -16.44 -15.59 0.55
C THR A 35 -17.06 -15.36 -0.81
N PHE A 36 -18.12 -14.56 -0.88
CA PHE A 36 -18.85 -14.32 -2.10
C PHE A 36 -18.67 -12.86 -2.54
N TYR A 37 -18.08 -12.67 -3.71
CA TYR A 37 -17.69 -11.36 -4.24
C TYR A 37 -18.81 -10.76 -5.08
N ASP A 38 -18.99 -9.43 -4.97
CA ASP A 38 -19.77 -8.68 -5.93
C ASP A 38 -18.97 -8.43 -7.21
N GLU A 39 -19.58 -7.77 -8.17
CA GLU A 39 -18.95 -7.44 -9.45
C GLU A 39 -17.83 -6.39 -9.36
N ASP A 40 -17.73 -5.68 -8.23
CA ASP A 40 -16.65 -4.72 -7.96
C ASP A 40 -15.47 -5.40 -7.21
N GLY A 41 -15.57 -6.72 -6.94
CA GLY A 41 -14.58 -7.48 -6.19
C GLY A 41 -14.66 -7.29 -4.67
N ASP A 42 -15.71 -6.63 -4.16
CA ASP A 42 -15.98 -6.50 -2.74
C ASP A 42 -16.73 -7.71 -2.19
N THR A 43 -16.80 -7.87 -0.86
CA THR A 43 -17.61 -8.88 -0.17
C THR A 43 -18.70 -8.23 0.69
N PRO A 44 -19.66 -7.50 0.10
CA PRO A 44 -20.73 -6.88 0.86
C PRO A 44 -21.73 -7.90 1.41
N ASP A 45 -22.47 -7.49 2.42
CA ASP A 45 -23.64 -8.24 2.90
C ASP A 45 -24.65 -8.45 1.79
N TRP A 46 -25.51 -9.46 1.93
CA TRP A 46 -26.51 -9.71 0.89
C TRP A 46 -27.81 -10.30 1.43
N ILE A 47 -28.88 -10.08 0.64
CA ILE A 47 -30.22 -10.58 0.83
C ILE A 47 -30.60 -11.41 -0.39
N GLU A 48 -31.14 -12.59 -0.18
CA GLU A 48 -31.68 -13.42 -1.25
C GLU A 48 -33.20 -13.52 -1.15
N LEU A 49 -33.87 -13.25 -2.26
CA LEU A 49 -35.33 -13.50 -2.42
C LEU A 49 -35.56 -14.84 -3.14
N TYR A 50 -36.62 -15.54 -2.82
CA TYR A 50 -37.02 -16.79 -3.45
C TYR A 50 -38.50 -16.79 -3.85
N ASN A 51 -38.77 -17.09 -5.13
CA ASN A 51 -40.11 -17.33 -5.63
C ASN A 51 -40.46 -18.81 -5.43
N TYR A 52 -41.23 -19.12 -4.39
CA TYR A 52 -41.70 -20.48 -4.10
C TYR A 52 -43.02 -20.84 -4.79
N GLY A 53 -43.62 -19.92 -5.57
CA GLY A 53 -44.82 -20.11 -6.35
C GLY A 53 -44.58 -20.81 -7.69
N ASN A 54 -45.66 -20.87 -8.46
CA ASN A 54 -45.61 -21.49 -9.79
C ASN A 54 -45.82 -20.49 -10.94
N LYS A 55 -45.73 -19.16 -10.65
CA LYS A 55 -45.85 -18.08 -11.62
C LYS A 55 -44.65 -17.15 -11.53
N ILE A 56 -44.36 -16.47 -12.64
CA ILE A 56 -43.42 -15.36 -12.66
C ILE A 56 -43.98 -14.21 -11.83
N ILE A 57 -43.21 -13.66 -10.93
CA ILE A 57 -43.57 -12.51 -10.10
C ILE A 57 -42.68 -11.33 -10.48
N ASN A 58 -43.33 -10.24 -10.91
CA ASN A 58 -42.67 -8.95 -11.14
C ASN A 58 -42.58 -8.18 -9.82
N LEU A 59 -41.38 -7.70 -9.49
CA LEU A 59 -41.07 -7.00 -8.24
C LEU A 59 -40.95 -5.47 -8.42
N GLN A 60 -41.34 -4.91 -9.54
CA GLN A 60 -41.32 -3.47 -9.76
C GLN A 60 -41.99 -2.71 -8.61
N ASN A 61 -41.25 -1.74 -8.03
CA ASN A 61 -41.69 -0.94 -6.89
C ASN A 61 -42.00 -1.74 -5.58
N TRP A 62 -41.54 -2.96 -5.48
CA TRP A 62 -41.44 -3.62 -4.17
C TRP A 62 -40.22 -3.07 -3.44
N HIS A 63 -40.13 -3.22 -2.12
CA HIS A 63 -39.09 -2.56 -1.35
C HIS A 63 -38.40 -3.49 -0.37
N LEU A 64 -37.13 -3.19 -0.09
CA LEU A 64 -36.33 -3.70 1.02
C LEU A 64 -36.00 -2.57 2.00
N SER A 65 -36.01 -2.86 3.28
CA SER A 65 -35.67 -1.92 4.33
C SER A 65 -35.06 -2.63 5.53
N ASP A 66 -34.09 -1.97 6.18
CA ASP A 66 -33.55 -2.25 7.52
C ASP A 66 -34.22 -1.39 8.60
N ASP A 67 -35.17 -0.53 8.21
CA ASP A 67 -35.83 0.46 9.07
C ASP A 67 -37.34 0.30 9.03
N ARG A 68 -37.93 -0.05 10.21
CA ARG A 68 -39.34 -0.24 10.36
C ARG A 68 -40.18 1.02 10.13
N ASP A 69 -39.62 2.18 10.41
CA ASP A 69 -40.31 3.46 10.24
C ASP A 69 -40.23 3.95 8.79
N ASN A 70 -39.35 3.34 7.96
CA ASN A 70 -39.19 3.65 6.55
C ASN A 70 -39.18 2.38 5.67
N LEU A 71 -40.32 1.69 5.59
CA LEU A 71 -40.48 0.43 4.85
C LEU A 71 -40.25 0.52 3.34
N LYS A 72 -40.19 1.72 2.78
CA LYS A 72 -39.91 1.98 1.36
C LYS A 72 -38.48 2.51 1.12
N LYS A 73 -37.55 2.19 2.00
CA LYS A 73 -36.16 2.72 1.99
C LYS A 73 -35.44 2.47 0.68
N TRP A 74 -35.55 1.30 0.10
CA TRP A 74 -34.96 0.94 -1.18
C TRP A 74 -35.97 0.17 -2.04
N SER A 75 -36.25 0.63 -3.25
CA SER A 75 -37.20 0.02 -4.18
C SER A 75 -36.56 -0.84 -5.23
N LEU A 76 -37.08 -2.03 -5.49
CA LEU A 76 -36.65 -2.87 -6.61
C LEU A 76 -37.02 -2.23 -7.96
N PRO A 77 -36.19 -2.41 -9.01
CA PRO A 77 -36.48 -2.01 -10.37
C PRO A 77 -37.53 -2.92 -11.02
N ASP A 78 -37.80 -2.74 -12.31
CA ASP A 78 -38.64 -3.63 -13.11
C ASP A 78 -37.89 -4.97 -13.35
N ILE A 79 -37.98 -5.87 -12.38
CA ILE A 79 -37.36 -7.19 -12.39
C ILE A 79 -38.37 -8.27 -12.01
N SER A 80 -38.21 -9.44 -12.61
CA SER A 80 -39.11 -10.59 -12.35
C SER A 80 -38.31 -11.79 -11.84
N ILE A 81 -38.89 -12.54 -10.92
CA ILE A 81 -38.35 -13.83 -10.44
C ILE A 81 -39.21 -14.97 -11.02
N ASN A 82 -38.59 -15.88 -11.75
CA ASN A 82 -39.21 -17.09 -12.27
C ASN A 82 -39.57 -18.05 -11.14
N PRO A 83 -40.56 -18.96 -11.36
CA PRO A 83 -40.89 -20.00 -10.39
C PRO A 83 -39.65 -20.81 -9.95
N ASN A 84 -39.49 -21.04 -8.65
CA ASN A 84 -38.40 -21.77 -8.02
C ASN A 84 -36.99 -21.15 -8.24
N ASN A 85 -36.90 -19.88 -8.65
CA ASN A 85 -35.66 -19.16 -8.80
C ASN A 85 -35.37 -18.21 -7.65
N TYR A 86 -34.10 -17.83 -7.53
CA TYR A 86 -33.56 -16.93 -6.51
C TYR A 86 -33.19 -15.59 -7.13
N LEU A 87 -33.20 -14.53 -6.33
CA LEU A 87 -32.70 -13.21 -6.71
C LEU A 87 -31.81 -12.70 -5.59
N LEU A 88 -30.52 -12.56 -5.89
CA LEU A 88 -29.52 -12.01 -4.97
C LEU A 88 -29.51 -10.48 -5.05
N ILE A 89 -29.38 -9.83 -3.89
CA ILE A 89 -29.35 -8.38 -3.74
C ILE A 89 -28.26 -8.04 -2.72
N TRP A 90 -27.25 -7.28 -3.14
CA TRP A 90 -26.17 -6.85 -2.28
C TRP A 90 -26.60 -5.72 -1.33
N SER A 91 -26.32 -5.85 -0.06
CA SER A 91 -26.56 -4.80 0.95
C SER A 91 -25.30 -4.01 1.22
N SER A 92 -24.81 -3.33 0.19
CA SER A 92 -23.52 -2.64 0.18
C SER A 92 -23.59 -1.16 0.54
N GLY A 93 -24.78 -0.54 0.48
CA GLY A 93 -24.96 0.91 0.57
C GLY A 93 -24.69 1.67 -0.73
N LYS A 94 -24.26 0.99 -1.82
CA LYS A 94 -23.93 1.61 -3.12
C LYS A 94 -25.15 2.19 -3.86
N ASN A 95 -26.39 1.80 -3.49
CA ASN A 95 -27.66 2.25 -4.09
C ASN A 95 -27.74 2.07 -5.61
N ARG A 96 -27.37 0.90 -6.10
CA ARG A 96 -27.34 0.56 -7.53
C ARG A 96 -28.47 -0.43 -7.86
N LYS A 97 -29.06 -0.35 -9.06
CA LYS A 97 -30.23 -1.19 -9.39
C LYS A 97 -30.10 -1.94 -10.69
N LEU A 98 -29.94 -1.22 -11.77
CA LEU A 98 -29.90 -1.73 -13.13
C LEU A 98 -28.76 -1.03 -13.86
N LEU A 99 -28.04 -1.76 -14.66
CA LEU A 99 -27.08 -1.23 -15.61
C LEU A 99 -27.63 -1.38 -17.02
N TYR A 100 -27.38 -0.36 -17.84
CA TYR A 100 -27.94 -0.21 -19.18
C TYR A 100 -26.81 -0.37 -20.21
N PRO A 101 -26.63 -1.56 -20.83
CA PRO A 101 -25.65 -1.74 -21.89
C PRO A 101 -26.09 -1.04 -23.15
N ARG A 102 -25.16 -0.32 -23.80
CA ARG A 102 -25.35 0.36 -25.07
C ARG A 102 -24.13 0.18 -25.94
N THR A 103 -24.31 -0.05 -27.24
CA THR A 103 -23.20 -0.04 -28.19
C THR A 103 -23.05 1.35 -28.78
N ILE A 104 -21.91 1.99 -28.55
CA ILE A 104 -21.57 3.34 -29.02
C ILE A 104 -21.10 3.29 -30.48
N ILE A 105 -20.19 2.35 -30.79
CA ILE A 105 -19.70 2.05 -32.12
C ILE A 105 -20.05 0.61 -32.44
N ARG A 106 -20.81 0.39 -33.48
CA ARG A 106 -21.34 -0.92 -33.89
C ARG A 106 -20.73 -1.43 -35.18
N ARG A 107 -20.97 -2.68 -35.48
CA ARG A 107 -20.67 -3.29 -36.77
C ARG A 107 -21.32 -2.46 -37.91
N ASN A 108 -20.58 -2.31 -38.98
CA ASN A 108 -20.96 -1.52 -40.15
C ASN A 108 -21.02 0.01 -39.96
N ASP A 109 -20.54 0.55 -38.87
CA ASP A 109 -20.30 1.99 -38.77
C ASP A 109 -19.17 2.41 -39.71
N TYR A 110 -19.20 3.69 -40.14
CA TYR A 110 -18.19 4.23 -41.06
C TYR A 110 -16.98 4.77 -40.29
N TYR A 111 -15.79 4.51 -40.86
CA TYR A 111 -14.48 4.93 -40.37
C TYR A 111 -13.73 5.72 -41.43
N LYS A 112 -12.84 6.58 -41.02
CA LYS A 112 -11.68 6.98 -41.81
C LYS A 112 -10.66 5.86 -41.75
N TYR A 113 -10.10 5.44 -42.90
CA TYR A 113 -9.09 4.38 -42.92
C TYR A 113 -7.94 4.72 -43.88
N LEU A 114 -6.77 4.13 -43.59
CA LEU A 114 -5.55 4.25 -44.39
C LEU A 114 -4.89 2.89 -44.52
N ILE A 115 -4.54 2.54 -45.77
CA ILE A 115 -3.60 1.45 -46.03
C ILE A 115 -2.25 2.12 -46.32
N PRO A 116 -1.30 2.11 -45.36
CA PRO A 116 -0.10 2.92 -45.46
C PRO A 116 0.93 2.30 -46.42
N ASN A 117 1.63 3.14 -47.14
CA ASN A 117 2.85 2.78 -47.90
C ASN A 117 4.11 3.46 -47.31
N ILE A 118 3.95 4.27 -46.33
CA ILE A 118 4.98 4.93 -45.50
C ILE A 118 4.41 5.03 -44.09
N GLU A 119 5.30 5.16 -43.10
CA GLU A 119 4.87 5.36 -41.70
C GLU A 119 3.92 6.56 -41.57
N PRO A 120 2.73 6.38 -40.99
CA PRO A 120 1.80 7.49 -40.78
C PRO A 120 2.38 8.47 -39.73
N ASP A 121 1.85 9.72 -39.75
CA ASP A 121 2.19 10.71 -38.72
C ASP A 121 1.84 10.14 -37.31
N PRO A 122 2.76 10.15 -36.34
CA PRO A 122 2.54 9.54 -35.00
C PRO A 122 1.35 10.14 -34.25
N ASN A 123 0.88 11.34 -34.64
CA ASN A 123 -0.30 11.97 -34.03
C ASN A 123 -1.64 11.41 -34.55
N TRP A 124 -1.64 10.40 -35.40
CA TRP A 124 -2.86 9.85 -36.01
C TRP A 124 -3.85 9.27 -34.97
N THR A 125 -3.39 8.96 -33.76
CA THR A 125 -4.23 8.45 -32.68
C THR A 125 -4.99 9.54 -31.90
N TYR A 126 -4.65 10.81 -32.10
CA TYR A 126 -5.26 11.93 -31.37
C TYR A 126 -6.47 12.50 -32.08
N LEU A 127 -7.44 13.04 -31.31
CA LEU A 127 -8.70 13.59 -31.79
C LEU A 127 -8.51 14.71 -32.81
N ASN A 128 -7.54 15.59 -32.60
CA ASN A 128 -7.29 16.78 -33.43
C ASN A 128 -6.45 16.52 -34.69
N PHE A 129 -6.10 15.28 -34.97
CA PHE A 129 -5.36 14.91 -36.16
C PHE A 129 -6.21 15.14 -37.41
N ASN A 130 -5.61 15.72 -38.48
CA ASN A 130 -6.29 15.94 -39.79
C ASN A 130 -6.23 14.67 -40.63
N ASP A 131 -7.35 13.97 -40.73
CA ASP A 131 -7.56 12.76 -41.51
C ASP A 131 -8.35 12.99 -42.81
N ASP A 132 -8.41 14.23 -43.34
CA ASP A 132 -9.15 14.57 -44.55
C ASP A 132 -8.70 13.74 -45.77
N ASN A 133 -7.43 13.38 -45.82
CA ASN A 133 -6.83 12.60 -46.90
C ASN A 133 -7.00 11.08 -46.74
N TRP A 134 -7.59 10.61 -45.62
CA TRP A 134 -7.87 9.19 -45.44
C TRP A 134 -9.14 8.79 -46.19
N ASP A 135 -9.18 7.55 -46.65
CA ASP A 135 -10.36 6.99 -47.32
C ASP A 135 -11.51 6.79 -46.29
N TYR A 136 -12.71 6.53 -46.81
CA TYR A 136 -13.90 6.38 -45.98
C TYR A 136 -14.53 5.02 -46.29
N GLY A 137 -14.61 4.14 -45.27
CA GLY A 137 -15.10 2.77 -45.43
C GLY A 137 -15.97 2.35 -44.25
N GLN A 138 -16.75 1.33 -44.49
CA GLN A 138 -17.66 0.70 -43.51
C GLN A 138 -16.91 -0.44 -42.79
N SER A 139 -17.02 -0.55 -41.49
CA SER A 139 -16.47 -1.66 -40.64
C SER A 139 -16.99 -3.03 -41.16
N GLY A 140 -16.26 -4.01 -41.21
CA GLY A 140 -15.17 -4.79 -41.28
C GLY A 140 -14.20 -4.41 -42.40
N PHE A 141 -12.96 -4.41 -42.09
CA PHE A 141 -11.87 -4.07 -42.98
C PHE A 141 -10.96 -5.30 -43.16
N GLY A 142 -10.95 -5.85 -44.37
CA GLY A 142 -10.18 -7.06 -44.62
C GLY A 142 -10.33 -7.64 -46.00
N TYR A 143 -10.00 -8.89 -46.21
CA TYR A 143 -10.15 -9.63 -47.44
C TYR A 143 -10.25 -11.15 -47.20
N SER A 144 -10.98 -11.85 -48.08
CA SER A 144 -11.07 -13.33 -48.22
C SER A 144 -12.05 -14.12 -47.35
N ASP A 145 -12.68 -13.60 -46.32
CA ASP A 145 -13.59 -14.34 -45.41
C ASP A 145 -15.09 -13.92 -45.51
N ASP A 146 -15.45 -13.08 -46.52
CA ASP A 146 -16.82 -12.70 -46.88
C ASP A 146 -17.64 -11.91 -45.82
N ASP A 147 -17.06 -11.52 -44.66
CA ASP A 147 -17.77 -10.72 -43.64
C ASP A 147 -17.32 -9.27 -43.58
N ASP A 148 -16.30 -8.87 -44.31
CA ASP A 148 -15.82 -7.52 -44.49
C ASP A 148 -16.66 -6.68 -45.45
N LYS A 149 -16.95 -5.42 -45.04
CA LYS A 149 -17.67 -4.47 -45.88
C LYS A 149 -16.73 -3.59 -46.69
N THR A 150 -15.53 -3.33 -46.16
CA THR A 150 -14.49 -2.59 -46.85
C THR A 150 -13.36 -3.52 -47.20
N VAL A 151 -13.34 -3.99 -48.45
CA VAL A 151 -12.31 -4.92 -48.93
C VAL A 151 -11.01 -4.17 -49.13
N VAL A 152 -9.95 -4.57 -48.46
CA VAL A 152 -8.58 -4.07 -48.65
C VAL A 152 -7.82 -4.96 -49.66
N PRO A 153 -6.74 -4.49 -50.29
CA PRO A 153 -5.97 -5.30 -51.22
C PRO A 153 -5.35 -6.55 -50.58
N ASP A 154 -5.39 -7.66 -51.28
CA ASP A 154 -4.71 -8.90 -50.88
C ASP A 154 -3.23 -8.61 -50.56
N GLY A 155 -2.73 -9.16 -49.44
CA GLY A 155 -1.35 -8.96 -48.98
C GLY A 155 -1.13 -7.64 -48.23
N THR A 156 -2.19 -6.94 -47.81
CA THR A 156 -2.11 -5.79 -46.91
C THR A 156 -1.53 -6.27 -45.57
N ILE A 157 -0.44 -5.61 -45.10
CA ILE A 157 0.20 -5.92 -43.81
C ILE A 157 -0.52 -5.19 -42.67
N SER A 158 -0.92 -3.93 -42.90
CA SER A 158 -1.64 -3.19 -41.87
C SER A 158 -2.71 -2.27 -42.41
N VAL A 159 -3.76 -2.05 -41.60
CA VAL A 159 -4.82 -1.09 -41.86
C VAL A 159 -5.00 -0.19 -40.63
N PHE A 160 -5.07 1.11 -40.88
CA PHE A 160 -5.26 2.13 -39.84
C PHE A 160 -6.69 2.67 -39.91
N LEU A 161 -7.37 2.66 -38.75
CA LEU A 161 -8.79 3.03 -38.68
C LEU A 161 -8.96 4.19 -37.71
N ARG A 162 -9.87 5.12 -37.97
CA ARG A 162 -10.23 6.21 -37.06
C ARG A 162 -11.75 6.41 -37.06
N LYS A 163 -12.34 6.48 -35.88
CA LYS A 163 -13.77 6.69 -35.68
C LYS A 163 -14.03 7.66 -34.54
N LYS A 164 -14.65 8.81 -34.86
CA LYS A 164 -15.13 9.73 -33.83
C LYS A 164 -16.42 9.22 -33.18
N PHE A 165 -16.55 9.44 -31.89
CA PHE A 165 -17.76 9.15 -31.11
C PHE A 165 -17.93 10.19 -30.01
N GLU A 166 -19.12 10.30 -29.45
CA GLU A 166 -19.45 11.26 -28.38
C GLU A 166 -19.79 10.55 -27.08
N ILE A 167 -19.46 11.16 -25.93
CA ILE A 167 -19.88 10.78 -24.58
C ILE A 167 -20.59 11.98 -23.96
N GLU A 168 -21.89 11.84 -23.66
CA GLU A 168 -22.71 12.92 -23.12
C GLU A 168 -22.41 13.21 -21.63
N ASN A 169 -22.20 12.16 -20.84
CA ASN A 169 -21.94 12.25 -19.40
C ASN A 169 -21.02 11.11 -18.98
N LEU A 170 -19.81 11.47 -18.62
CA LEU A 170 -18.77 10.53 -18.23
C LEU A 170 -19.06 9.85 -16.87
N ASP A 171 -19.66 10.60 -15.94
CA ASP A 171 -20.04 10.08 -14.62
C ASP A 171 -21.13 8.98 -14.70
N ASP A 172 -21.86 8.91 -15.80
CA ASP A 172 -22.92 7.91 -16.01
C ASP A 172 -22.38 6.57 -16.53
N ILE A 173 -21.13 6.54 -17.00
CA ILE A 173 -20.50 5.29 -17.45
C ILE A 173 -20.07 4.48 -16.22
N HIS A 174 -20.52 3.22 -16.17
CA HIS A 174 -20.04 2.24 -15.21
C HIS A 174 -18.78 1.53 -15.73
N SER A 175 -18.83 1.05 -16.98
CA SER A 175 -17.72 0.38 -17.66
C SER A 175 -17.85 0.57 -19.18
N ILE A 176 -16.72 0.46 -19.88
CA ILE A 176 -16.64 0.52 -21.35
C ILE A 176 -15.77 -0.62 -21.86
N PHE A 177 -16.13 -1.17 -23.03
CA PHE A 177 -15.45 -2.32 -23.61
C PHE A 177 -15.16 -2.07 -25.08
N LEU A 178 -13.98 -2.52 -25.52
CA LEU A 178 -13.69 -2.78 -26.93
C LEU A 178 -13.93 -4.27 -27.19
N ASP A 179 -14.94 -4.62 -27.97
CA ASP A 179 -15.06 -5.95 -28.54
C ASP A 179 -14.52 -5.88 -29.98
N ILE A 180 -13.58 -6.75 -30.35
CA ILE A 180 -12.95 -6.71 -31.66
C ILE A 180 -12.73 -8.11 -32.21
N ASP A 181 -13.15 -8.29 -33.46
CA ASP A 181 -12.78 -9.47 -34.24
C ASP A 181 -11.61 -9.11 -35.14
N TYR A 182 -10.53 -9.87 -35.10
CA TYR A 182 -9.29 -9.52 -35.80
C TYR A 182 -8.53 -10.77 -36.29
N ASP A 183 -7.79 -10.55 -37.33
CA ASP A 183 -6.86 -11.49 -37.95
C ASP A 183 -5.63 -10.70 -38.43
N ASP A 184 -4.42 -10.88 -37.98
CA ASP A 184 -3.82 -11.73 -36.93
C ASP A 184 -3.60 -10.97 -35.60
N ALA A 185 -3.52 -9.62 -35.69
CA ALA A 185 -3.14 -8.77 -34.56
C ALA A 185 -3.74 -7.37 -34.65
N PHE A 186 -3.82 -6.68 -33.52
CA PHE A 186 -4.21 -5.26 -33.50
C PHE A 186 -3.63 -4.50 -32.30
N ILE A 187 -3.68 -3.18 -32.41
CA ILE A 187 -3.52 -2.23 -31.31
C ILE A 187 -4.56 -1.11 -31.43
N ALA A 188 -5.21 -0.75 -30.32
CA ALA A 188 -6.29 0.22 -30.28
C ALA A 188 -6.00 1.34 -29.28
N TYR A 189 -6.42 2.57 -29.65
CA TYR A 189 -6.23 3.79 -28.88
C TYR A 189 -7.54 4.55 -28.73
N ILE A 190 -7.75 5.21 -27.58
CA ILE A 190 -8.75 6.28 -27.44
C ILE A 190 -8.01 7.57 -27.07
N ASN A 191 -8.23 8.65 -27.84
CA ASN A 191 -7.64 9.98 -27.61
C ASN A 191 -6.10 9.98 -27.50
N GLY A 192 -5.43 9.05 -28.20
CA GLY A 192 -3.96 8.89 -28.16
C GLY A 192 -3.44 7.94 -27.08
N ILE A 193 -4.32 7.43 -26.22
CA ILE A 193 -3.98 6.48 -25.16
C ILE A 193 -4.29 5.07 -25.64
N GLU A 194 -3.32 4.16 -25.54
CA GLU A 194 -3.51 2.74 -25.86
C GLU A 194 -4.48 2.10 -24.87
N ILE A 195 -5.52 1.45 -25.37
CA ILE A 195 -6.58 0.81 -24.57
C ILE A 195 -6.59 -0.71 -24.66
N ALA A 196 -6.08 -1.26 -25.74
CA ALA A 196 -6.00 -2.70 -25.95
C ALA A 196 -4.98 -3.03 -27.04
N ARG A 197 -4.39 -4.21 -26.95
CA ARG A 197 -3.60 -4.85 -28.02
C ARG A 197 -3.66 -6.35 -27.94
N ALA A 198 -3.48 -7.00 -29.06
CA ALA A 198 -3.26 -8.43 -29.11
C ALA A 198 -2.25 -8.80 -30.20
N ASN A 199 -1.44 -9.80 -29.89
CA ASN A 199 -0.49 -10.50 -30.76
C ASN A 199 0.63 -9.67 -31.41
N ILE A 200 0.80 -8.37 -31.15
CA ILE A 200 1.81 -7.55 -31.81
C ILE A 200 2.77 -6.90 -30.80
N ASN A 201 4.07 -6.86 -31.13
CA ASN A 201 5.12 -6.18 -30.39
C ASN A 201 5.39 -4.78 -30.96
N GLY A 202 6.18 -3.99 -30.24
CA GLY A 202 6.51 -2.60 -30.62
C GLY A 202 5.60 -1.56 -29.97
N TYR A 203 6.13 -0.33 -29.76
CA TYR A 203 5.43 0.77 -29.10
C TYR A 203 5.71 2.14 -29.78
N PRO A 204 4.87 2.61 -30.73
CA PRO A 204 3.88 1.81 -31.49
C PRO A 204 4.56 0.81 -32.45
N PRO A 205 3.86 -0.20 -32.94
CA PRO A 205 4.41 -1.05 -33.99
C PRO A 205 4.52 -0.25 -35.29
N GLU A 206 5.57 -0.49 -36.08
CA GLU A 206 5.72 0.12 -37.42
C GLU A 206 4.63 -0.41 -38.37
N PHE A 207 4.21 0.40 -39.36
CA PHE A 207 3.11 0.04 -40.27
C PHE A 207 3.35 -1.26 -41.09
N ASN A 208 4.60 -1.62 -41.27
CA ASN A 208 5.01 -2.84 -42.01
C ASN A 208 5.60 -3.90 -41.07
N SER A 209 5.33 -3.83 -39.77
CA SER A 209 5.81 -4.80 -38.78
C SER A 209 5.25 -6.19 -39.08
N GLU A 210 6.13 -7.18 -39.14
CA GLU A 210 5.81 -8.61 -39.14
C GLU A 210 6.12 -9.24 -37.75
N ASP A 211 6.26 -8.43 -36.70
CA ASP A 211 6.54 -8.87 -35.32
C ASP A 211 5.23 -9.25 -34.60
N VAL A 212 4.50 -10.17 -35.20
CA VAL A 212 3.29 -10.80 -34.71
C VAL A 212 3.65 -12.11 -34.01
N ASN A 213 3.15 -12.31 -32.75
CA ASN A 213 3.59 -13.40 -31.91
C ASN A 213 3.13 -14.79 -32.38
N SER A 214 1.92 -14.86 -32.94
CA SER A 214 1.33 -16.11 -33.46
C SER A 214 0.18 -15.81 -34.42
N PRO A 215 -0.15 -16.69 -35.39
CA PRO A 215 -1.36 -16.59 -36.17
C PRO A 215 -2.60 -16.57 -35.25
N HIS A 216 -3.54 -15.68 -35.55
CA HIS A 216 -4.84 -15.60 -34.91
C HIS A 216 -5.91 -15.43 -35.96
N GLU A 217 -6.99 -16.17 -35.84
CA GLU A 217 -8.08 -16.21 -36.83
C GLU A 217 -9.32 -15.49 -36.29
N ALA A 218 -9.95 -14.71 -37.12
CA ALA A 218 -11.24 -14.07 -36.79
C ALA A 218 -12.34 -15.11 -36.51
N GLU A 219 -13.29 -14.81 -35.70
CA GLU A 219 -14.29 -15.74 -35.19
C GLU A 219 -15.71 -15.45 -35.73
N ILE A 220 -16.04 -14.21 -36.08
CA ILE A 220 -17.41 -13.83 -36.48
C ILE A 220 -17.85 -14.56 -37.74
N TYR A 221 -16.99 -14.73 -38.75
CA TYR A 221 -17.34 -15.42 -39.99
C TYR A 221 -17.63 -16.93 -39.79
N ARG A 222 -17.16 -17.49 -38.64
CA ARG A 222 -17.42 -18.88 -38.22
C ARG A 222 -18.62 -19.01 -37.30
N GLY A 223 -19.29 -17.87 -36.99
CA GLY A 223 -20.40 -17.81 -36.01
C GLY A 223 -19.95 -17.74 -34.56
N GLY A 224 -18.69 -17.40 -34.30
CA GLY A 224 -18.12 -17.08 -32.99
C GLY A 224 -18.46 -15.65 -32.57
N VAL A 225 -17.82 -15.21 -31.49
CA VAL A 225 -17.99 -13.87 -30.89
C VAL A 225 -16.66 -13.13 -30.90
N PRO A 226 -16.66 -11.78 -31.01
CA PRO A 226 -15.43 -10.99 -30.95
C PRO A 226 -14.78 -11.10 -29.56
N GLU A 227 -13.47 -10.90 -29.49
CA GLU A 227 -12.73 -10.87 -28.22
C GLU A 227 -13.00 -9.54 -27.47
N ARG A 228 -13.22 -9.65 -26.14
CA ARG A 228 -13.57 -8.50 -25.29
C ARG A 228 -12.40 -7.98 -24.49
N PHE A 229 -12.13 -6.68 -24.59
CA PHE A 229 -11.15 -5.94 -23.80
C PHE A 229 -11.84 -4.91 -22.94
N VAL A 230 -11.70 -5.03 -21.61
CA VAL A 230 -12.23 -4.04 -20.65
C VAL A 230 -11.32 -2.81 -20.70
N ILE A 231 -11.89 -1.63 -20.89
CA ILE A 231 -11.14 -0.37 -20.83
C ILE A 231 -11.19 0.11 -19.40
N GLU A 232 -10.12 -0.19 -18.68
CA GLU A 232 -9.92 0.32 -17.33
C GLU A 232 -9.64 1.83 -17.39
N ASP A 233 -9.82 2.55 -16.29
CA ASP A 233 -9.56 4.00 -16.18
C ASP A 233 -10.28 4.90 -17.23
N HIS A 234 -11.42 4.44 -17.75
CA HIS A 234 -12.20 5.19 -18.75
C HIS A 234 -12.48 6.65 -18.35
N GLN A 235 -12.56 6.96 -17.06
CA GLN A 235 -12.73 8.31 -16.52
C GLN A 235 -11.57 9.26 -16.87
N THR A 236 -10.37 8.72 -17.10
CA THR A 236 -9.17 9.50 -17.45
C THR A 236 -8.88 9.50 -18.94
N ILE A 237 -9.41 8.52 -19.67
CA ILE A 237 -9.17 8.30 -21.11
C ILE A 237 -10.19 9.04 -21.98
N LEU A 238 -11.45 9.07 -21.53
CA LEU A 238 -12.56 9.68 -22.24
C LEU A 238 -12.73 11.16 -21.90
N ASN A 239 -13.21 11.93 -22.88
CA ASN A 239 -13.67 13.30 -22.67
C ASN A 239 -15.20 13.34 -22.71
N GLU A 240 -15.83 14.23 -21.93
CA GLU A 240 -17.20 14.61 -22.23
C GLU A 240 -17.23 15.34 -23.58
N GLY A 241 -18.15 14.94 -24.47
CA GLY A 241 -18.21 15.38 -25.86
C GLY A 241 -17.45 14.44 -26.81
N GLU A 242 -16.69 14.99 -27.73
CA GLU A 242 -16.08 14.29 -28.86
C GLU A 242 -14.81 13.50 -28.41
N ASN A 243 -14.74 12.25 -28.84
CA ASN A 243 -13.62 11.32 -28.62
C ASN A 243 -13.24 10.66 -29.96
N ILE A 244 -12.06 10.04 -30.03
CA ILE A 244 -11.59 9.28 -31.19
C ILE A 244 -11.16 7.86 -30.78
N LEU A 245 -11.73 6.86 -31.43
CA LEU A 245 -11.20 5.49 -31.43
C LEU A 245 -10.28 5.34 -32.64
N ALA A 246 -9.06 4.94 -32.44
CA ALA A 246 -8.04 4.71 -33.46
C ALA A 246 -7.49 3.28 -33.32
N ILE A 247 -7.46 2.55 -34.45
CA ILE A 247 -7.04 1.12 -34.44
C ILE A 247 -6.03 0.90 -35.57
N GLN A 248 -4.99 0.14 -35.27
CA GLN A 248 -4.05 -0.38 -36.27
C GLN A 248 -4.17 -1.90 -36.25
N GLY A 249 -4.78 -2.49 -37.29
CA GLY A 249 -4.85 -3.93 -37.49
C GLY A 249 -3.64 -4.40 -38.26
N HIS A 250 -3.13 -5.59 -37.94
CA HIS A 250 -1.96 -6.20 -38.57
C HIS A 250 -2.21 -7.62 -38.97
N ASN A 251 -1.73 -7.96 -40.15
CA ASN A 251 -1.55 -9.31 -40.64
C ASN A 251 -0.16 -9.85 -40.23
N ILE A 252 0.01 -11.16 -40.08
CA ILE A 252 1.30 -11.76 -39.72
C ILE A 252 2.39 -11.50 -40.75
N ASN A 253 2.01 -11.44 -42.04
CA ASN A 253 2.90 -11.07 -43.15
C ASN A 253 2.07 -10.82 -44.44
N SER A 254 2.73 -10.35 -45.49
CA SER A 254 2.11 -10.10 -46.78
C SER A 254 1.66 -11.34 -47.59
N GLN A 255 1.82 -12.54 -47.07
CA GLN A 255 1.40 -13.79 -47.72
C GLN A 255 0.27 -14.47 -46.93
N SER A 256 -0.31 -13.82 -45.95
CA SER A 256 -1.49 -14.34 -45.25
C SER A 256 -2.65 -14.48 -46.20
N SER A 257 -3.49 -15.51 -45.99
CA SER A 257 -4.62 -15.84 -46.87
C SER A 257 -5.77 -14.86 -46.73
N ASP A 258 -5.88 -14.17 -45.59
CA ASP A 258 -7.00 -13.36 -45.16
C ASP A 258 -6.55 -12.24 -44.23
N MET A 259 -7.46 -11.34 -43.89
CA MET A 259 -7.31 -10.29 -42.91
C MET A 259 -8.70 -9.80 -42.49
N THR A 260 -8.93 -9.55 -41.22
CA THR A 260 -10.17 -8.98 -40.71
C THR A 260 -9.91 -8.01 -39.56
N VAL A 261 -10.64 -6.88 -39.51
CA VAL A 261 -10.74 -5.96 -38.38
C VAL A 261 -12.16 -5.46 -38.23
N ILE A 262 -12.90 -5.96 -37.22
CA ILE A 262 -14.30 -5.58 -36.97
C ILE A 262 -14.44 -5.10 -35.52
N PRO A 263 -14.25 -3.82 -35.20
CA PRO A 263 -14.37 -3.28 -33.85
C PRO A 263 -15.79 -2.86 -33.48
N PHE A 264 -16.11 -3.05 -32.20
CA PHE A 264 -17.27 -2.52 -31.50
C PHE A 264 -16.82 -1.78 -30.26
N LEU A 265 -17.47 -0.67 -29.90
CA LEU A 265 -17.26 0.00 -28.64
C LEU A 265 -18.59 0.02 -27.89
N SER A 266 -18.65 -0.62 -26.73
CA SER A 266 -19.87 -0.69 -25.92
C SER A 266 -19.62 -0.14 -24.52
N ALA A 267 -20.63 0.51 -23.92
CA ALA A 267 -20.58 1.01 -22.56
C ALA A 267 -21.78 0.50 -21.77
N ILE A 268 -21.59 0.32 -20.48
CA ILE A 268 -22.63 0.07 -19.51
C ILE A 268 -22.88 1.36 -18.73
N PHE A 269 -24.13 1.85 -18.76
CA PHE A 269 -24.51 3.09 -18.10
C PHE A 269 -25.19 2.81 -16.76
N LYS A 270 -24.95 3.67 -15.75
CA LYS A 270 -25.59 3.61 -14.42
C LYS A 270 -27.07 4.04 -14.47
N ASN A 271 -27.44 4.86 -15.46
CA ASN A 271 -28.80 5.37 -15.67
C ASN A 271 -29.29 5.02 -17.09
N PRO A 272 -30.63 4.98 -17.32
CA PRO A 272 -31.18 4.80 -18.66
C PRO A 272 -30.60 5.84 -19.61
N SER A 273 -29.81 5.41 -20.57
CA SER A 273 -29.21 6.29 -21.57
C SER A 273 -29.82 6.06 -22.95
N LEU A 274 -30.09 7.12 -23.67
CA LEU A 274 -30.43 7.07 -25.10
C LEU A 274 -29.18 7.18 -25.99
N GLN A 275 -28.02 7.38 -25.40
CA GLN A 275 -26.75 7.42 -26.10
C GLN A 275 -26.39 6.03 -26.64
N GLY A 276 -25.88 5.98 -27.87
CA GLY A 276 -25.56 4.73 -28.54
C GLY A 276 -26.81 3.97 -29.06
N HIS A 277 -26.64 2.70 -29.24
CA HIS A 277 -27.66 1.81 -29.84
C HIS A 277 -27.92 0.63 -28.85
N GLU A 278 -29.02 -0.09 -29.04
CA GLU A 278 -29.20 -1.37 -28.40
C GLU A 278 -28.00 -2.27 -28.75
N PRO A 279 -27.51 -3.07 -27.78
CA PRO A 279 -26.36 -3.95 -28.03
C PRO A 279 -26.60 -4.88 -29.21
N ASP A 280 -25.56 -5.12 -30.00
CA ASP A 280 -25.62 -6.18 -31.02
C ASP A 280 -25.73 -7.54 -30.29
N GLN A 281 -26.59 -8.41 -30.81
CA GLN A 281 -26.85 -9.74 -30.19
C GLN A 281 -25.58 -10.60 -30.12
N ILE A 282 -24.60 -10.38 -30.99
CA ILE A 282 -23.34 -11.11 -31.01
C ILE A 282 -22.45 -10.76 -29.80
N LEU A 283 -22.66 -9.58 -29.14
CA LEU A 283 -21.82 -9.10 -28.07
C LEU A 283 -22.16 -9.70 -26.71
N ASP A 284 -23.30 -10.43 -26.60
CA ASP A 284 -23.79 -11.01 -25.34
C ASP A 284 -23.78 -9.99 -24.16
N LEU A 285 -24.16 -8.75 -24.46
CA LEU A 285 -24.34 -7.68 -23.48
C LEU A 285 -25.78 -7.69 -22.99
N GLU A 286 -26.11 -8.65 -22.14
CA GLU A 286 -27.41 -8.64 -21.45
C GLU A 286 -27.43 -7.52 -20.40
N SER A 287 -28.62 -7.00 -20.11
CA SER A 287 -28.82 -6.05 -19.01
C SER A 287 -28.52 -6.73 -17.68
N TYR A 288 -27.38 -6.43 -17.11
CA TYR A 288 -26.98 -6.93 -15.81
C TYR A 288 -27.72 -6.21 -14.69
N PHE A 289 -28.55 -6.97 -13.93
CA PHE A 289 -29.07 -6.49 -12.68
C PHE A 289 -27.98 -6.56 -11.62
N GLN A 290 -27.34 -5.44 -11.32
CA GLN A 290 -26.45 -5.31 -10.17
C GLN A 290 -27.21 -4.63 -9.04
N LEU A 291 -27.95 -5.43 -8.28
CA LEU A 291 -28.82 -4.92 -7.24
C LEU A 291 -28.06 -4.67 -5.95
N HIS A 292 -27.86 -3.39 -5.62
CA HIS A 292 -27.24 -2.95 -4.38
C HIS A 292 -28.16 -2.02 -3.63
N THR A 293 -28.49 -2.37 -2.39
CA THR A 293 -29.32 -1.50 -1.54
C THR A 293 -28.57 -0.22 -1.15
N ASN A 294 -29.30 0.77 -0.64
CA ASN A 294 -28.76 2.00 -0.05
C ASN A 294 -28.46 1.87 1.45
N PHE A 295 -28.41 0.64 1.96
CA PHE A 295 -28.11 0.32 3.37
C PHE A 295 -27.22 -0.92 3.45
N LYS A 296 -26.59 -1.14 4.60
CA LYS A 296 -25.83 -2.33 5.00
C LYS A 296 -26.59 -3.04 6.11
N ILE A 297 -26.24 -4.29 6.40
CA ILE A 297 -26.92 -5.12 7.41
C ILE A 297 -26.02 -5.24 8.65
N SER A 298 -26.58 -4.94 9.83
CA SER A 298 -25.93 -5.24 11.10
C SER A 298 -26.07 -6.73 11.47
N SER A 299 -25.01 -7.32 12.01
CA SER A 299 -25.04 -8.72 12.48
C SER A 299 -25.84 -8.94 13.76
N ASN A 300 -26.35 -7.88 14.40
CA ASN A 300 -27.01 -7.96 15.70
C ASN A 300 -28.26 -7.09 15.76
N ASN A 301 -29.39 -7.75 16.12
CA ASN A 301 -30.64 -7.13 16.46
C ASN A 301 -31.20 -6.14 15.41
N GLU A 302 -31.13 -6.54 14.14
CA GLU A 302 -31.67 -5.79 13.02
C GLU A 302 -32.67 -6.63 12.22
N SER A 303 -33.86 -6.09 11.90
CA SER A 303 -34.86 -6.75 11.06
C SER A 303 -34.74 -6.26 9.62
N ILE A 304 -34.75 -7.17 8.68
CA ILE A 304 -34.88 -6.87 7.26
C ILE A 304 -36.32 -7.06 6.83
N TYR A 305 -36.92 -6.02 6.29
CA TYR A 305 -38.33 -5.96 5.84
C TYR A 305 -38.37 -6.06 4.32
N PHE A 306 -39.20 -6.97 3.82
CA PHE A 306 -39.56 -7.07 2.42
C PHE A 306 -41.05 -6.66 2.25
N THR A 307 -41.32 -5.66 1.41
CA THR A 307 -42.65 -5.09 1.25
C THR A 307 -43.09 -5.04 -0.20
N ASN A 308 -44.40 -5.15 -0.45
CA ASN A 308 -44.94 -5.00 -1.78
C ASN A 308 -45.02 -3.50 -2.21
N GLU A 309 -45.49 -3.25 -3.43
CA GLU A 309 -45.62 -1.92 -4.06
C GLU A 309 -46.43 -0.92 -3.21
N ASN A 310 -47.34 -1.42 -2.39
CA ASN A 310 -48.18 -0.61 -1.48
C ASN A 310 -47.49 -0.33 -0.13
N GLY A 311 -46.29 -0.91 0.12
CA GLY A 311 -45.58 -0.80 1.37
C GLY A 311 -46.10 -1.73 2.47
N LYS A 312 -46.93 -2.75 2.13
CA LYS A 312 -47.33 -3.77 3.06
C LYS A 312 -46.20 -4.81 3.23
N ILE A 313 -45.86 -5.10 4.48
CA ILE A 313 -44.85 -6.14 4.79
C ILE A 313 -45.34 -7.48 4.25
N VAL A 314 -44.57 -8.09 3.41
CA VAL A 314 -44.69 -9.43 2.85
C VAL A 314 -43.92 -10.42 3.71
N ASP A 315 -42.71 -10.05 4.12
CA ASP A 315 -41.83 -10.89 4.93
C ASP A 315 -40.91 -10.05 5.81
N GLU A 316 -40.49 -10.62 6.93
CA GLU A 316 -39.58 -10.01 7.89
C GLU A 316 -38.67 -11.08 8.48
N ILE A 317 -37.34 -10.88 8.42
CA ILE A 317 -36.35 -11.74 9.08
C ILE A 317 -35.51 -10.90 10.03
N LEU A 318 -35.43 -11.35 11.29
CA LEU A 318 -34.54 -10.78 12.30
C LEU A 318 -33.12 -11.37 12.12
N VAL A 319 -32.15 -10.50 11.87
CA VAL A 319 -30.72 -10.82 11.90
C VAL A 319 -30.21 -10.57 13.31
N ASP A 320 -29.74 -11.63 13.99
CA ASP A 320 -29.33 -11.48 15.38
C ASP A 320 -28.24 -12.48 15.81
N GLY A 321 -27.04 -11.98 16.03
CA GLY A 321 -25.88 -12.75 16.46
C GLY A 321 -25.26 -13.62 15.38
N LEU A 322 -25.34 -13.22 14.10
CA LEU A 322 -24.64 -13.90 13.02
C LEU A 322 -23.13 -13.73 13.15
N LEU A 323 -22.40 -14.83 13.01
CA LEU A 323 -20.95 -14.82 12.90
C LEU A 323 -20.54 -14.70 11.42
N PRO A 324 -19.30 -14.24 11.13
CA PRO A 324 -18.79 -14.17 9.75
C PRO A 324 -18.97 -15.50 9.00
N GLY A 325 -19.50 -15.44 7.77
CA GLY A 325 -19.78 -16.62 6.94
C GLY A 325 -21.01 -17.43 7.31
N ASN A 326 -21.76 -17.03 8.34
CA ASN A 326 -23.07 -17.61 8.67
C ASN A 326 -24.22 -16.82 8.04
N SER A 327 -25.39 -17.44 7.94
CA SER A 327 -26.60 -16.82 7.42
C SER A 327 -27.82 -17.13 8.28
N VAL A 328 -28.91 -16.40 8.06
CA VAL A 328 -30.24 -16.66 8.60
C VAL A 328 -31.25 -16.71 7.45
N GLY A 329 -32.18 -17.64 7.49
CA GLY A 329 -33.17 -17.80 6.43
C GLY A 329 -34.16 -18.92 6.70
N TYR A 330 -34.95 -19.24 5.70
CA TYR A 330 -35.99 -20.29 5.85
C TYR A 330 -35.41 -21.69 5.73
N SER A 331 -35.77 -22.53 6.71
CA SER A 331 -35.55 -23.98 6.65
C SER A 331 -36.28 -24.59 5.46
N ASN A 332 -35.63 -25.47 4.76
CA ASN A 332 -36.26 -26.30 3.73
C ASN A 332 -37.09 -27.46 4.29
N LEU A 333 -36.93 -27.76 5.59
CA LEU A 333 -37.58 -28.89 6.25
C LEU A 333 -38.83 -28.47 7.01
N SER A 334 -38.77 -27.35 7.73
CA SER A 334 -39.84 -26.91 8.64
C SER A 334 -40.55 -25.62 8.19
N ASN A 335 -40.00 -24.90 7.21
CA ASN A 335 -40.41 -23.56 6.79
C ASN A 335 -40.38 -22.52 7.94
N GLU A 336 -39.54 -22.76 8.95
CA GLU A 336 -39.21 -21.81 10.01
C GLU A 336 -37.93 -21.04 9.68
N VAL A 337 -37.77 -19.84 10.25
CA VAL A 337 -36.50 -19.08 10.12
C VAL A 337 -35.45 -19.68 11.05
N VAL A 338 -34.33 -20.06 10.52
CA VAL A 338 -33.22 -20.74 11.22
C VAL A 338 -31.86 -20.12 10.80
N ASN A 339 -30.81 -20.37 11.58
CA ASN A 339 -29.46 -19.98 11.24
C ASN A 339 -28.75 -21.14 10.52
N PHE A 340 -27.86 -20.77 9.57
CA PHE A 340 -27.04 -21.73 8.81
C PHE A 340 -25.56 -21.46 9.04
N ILE A 341 -24.77 -22.51 9.14
CA ILE A 341 -23.31 -22.41 9.34
C ILE A 341 -22.55 -22.08 8.06
N ARG A 342 -23.18 -22.27 6.91
CA ARG A 342 -22.65 -21.94 5.58
C ARG A 342 -23.73 -21.32 4.72
N THR A 343 -23.35 -20.34 3.93
CA THR A 343 -24.22 -19.64 2.97
C THR A 343 -24.44 -20.48 1.71
N THR A 344 -25.58 -20.24 1.03
CA THR A 344 -25.97 -20.96 -0.20
C THR A 344 -26.51 -20.03 -1.28
N PRO A 345 -25.78 -18.95 -1.68
CA PRO A 345 -26.28 -17.93 -2.61
C PRO A 345 -26.67 -18.55 -3.97
N GLY A 346 -27.88 -18.26 -4.46
CA GLY A 346 -28.44 -18.78 -5.71
C GLY A 346 -28.98 -20.22 -5.64
N TYR A 347 -28.92 -20.84 -4.48
CA TYR A 347 -29.35 -22.23 -4.30
C TYR A 347 -30.26 -22.40 -3.08
N ARG A 348 -30.81 -23.57 -2.98
CA ARG A 348 -31.63 -23.99 -1.83
C ARG A 348 -30.77 -24.06 -0.56
N ASN A 349 -31.29 -23.49 0.56
CA ASN A 349 -30.64 -23.56 1.88
C ASN A 349 -30.44 -25.02 2.29
N SER A 350 -29.24 -25.57 2.09
CA SER A 350 -28.94 -27.00 2.27
C SER A 350 -27.91 -27.27 3.34
N SER A 351 -27.36 -26.24 4.00
CA SER A 351 -26.39 -26.40 5.08
C SER A 351 -27.07 -26.79 6.40
N GLN A 352 -26.30 -27.17 7.40
CA GLN A 352 -26.80 -27.57 8.69
C GLN A 352 -27.61 -26.43 9.35
N GLU A 353 -28.80 -26.74 9.83
CA GLU A 353 -29.74 -25.81 10.45
C GLU A 353 -29.56 -25.71 11.96
N PHE A 354 -29.69 -24.47 12.50
CA PHE A 354 -29.61 -24.18 13.92
C PHE A 354 -30.73 -23.21 14.33
N VAL A 355 -31.14 -23.28 15.58
CA VAL A 355 -32.18 -22.38 16.13
C VAL A 355 -31.70 -20.94 16.22
N GLY A 356 -30.38 -20.75 16.36
CA GLY A 356 -29.72 -19.46 16.48
C GLY A 356 -28.24 -19.61 16.76
N THR A 357 -27.59 -18.52 17.15
CA THR A 357 -26.18 -18.51 17.54
C THR A 357 -26.04 -18.27 19.05
N VAL A 358 -25.10 -18.93 19.71
CA VAL A 358 -24.78 -18.69 21.13
C VAL A 358 -24.10 -17.30 21.25
N LYS A 359 -24.76 -16.37 21.93
CA LYS A 359 -24.30 -14.97 22.10
C LYS A 359 -23.35 -14.77 23.28
N GLU A 360 -23.37 -15.69 24.24
CA GLU A 360 -22.47 -15.66 25.40
C GLU A 360 -21.05 -15.82 24.91
N LYS A 361 -20.13 -15.06 25.56
CA LYS A 361 -18.70 -15.10 25.26
C LYS A 361 -17.94 -15.72 26.43
N VAL A 362 -16.92 -16.52 26.11
CA VAL A 362 -16.03 -17.07 27.13
C VAL A 362 -15.23 -15.95 27.76
N SER A 363 -15.18 -15.92 29.09
CA SER A 363 -14.30 -15.03 29.86
C SER A 363 -13.18 -15.84 30.51
N PHE A 364 -11.96 -15.34 30.42
CA PHE A 364 -10.76 -15.92 30.98
C PHE A 364 -10.39 -15.18 32.26
N SER A 365 -10.15 -15.90 33.38
CA SER A 365 -9.78 -15.29 34.67
C SER A 365 -8.43 -14.56 34.62
N HIS A 366 -7.55 -14.96 33.71
CA HIS A 366 -6.26 -14.35 33.48
C HIS A 366 -6.12 -14.01 31.98
N GLN A 367 -5.72 -12.78 31.68
CA GLN A 367 -5.32 -12.41 30.33
C GLN A 367 -4.04 -13.13 29.94
N GLY A 368 -3.88 -13.43 28.65
CA GLY A 368 -2.66 -13.97 28.07
C GLY A 368 -1.42 -13.10 28.32
N GLY A 369 -0.30 -13.46 27.70
CA GLY A 369 1.00 -12.79 27.83
C GLY A 369 1.98 -13.55 28.69
N ILE A 370 3.11 -12.91 29.02
CA ILE A 370 4.17 -13.51 29.84
C ILE A 370 3.69 -13.63 31.29
N LYS A 371 4.01 -14.79 31.91
CA LYS A 371 3.75 -15.11 33.29
C LYS A 371 5.04 -15.63 33.93
N ASP A 372 5.37 -15.12 35.10
CA ASP A 372 6.61 -15.50 35.83
C ASP A 372 6.58 -16.96 36.29
N SER A 373 5.39 -17.52 36.51
CA SER A 373 5.16 -18.88 36.98
C SER A 373 3.84 -19.46 36.50
N GLU A 374 3.65 -20.75 36.78
CA GLU A 374 2.39 -21.45 36.52
C GLU A 374 1.17 -20.74 37.11
N LEU A 375 0.03 -20.88 36.48
CA LEU A 375 -1.24 -20.32 36.91
C LEU A 375 -2.40 -21.33 36.75
N ASN A 376 -3.47 -21.11 37.51
CA ASN A 376 -4.71 -21.87 37.38
C ASN A 376 -5.77 -21.01 36.71
N LEU A 377 -6.04 -21.30 35.42
CA LEU A 377 -6.97 -20.57 34.60
C LEU A 377 -8.41 -21.04 34.84
N GLU A 378 -9.31 -20.08 35.03
CA GLU A 378 -10.76 -20.30 35.09
C GLU A 378 -11.42 -19.76 33.85
N LEU A 379 -12.36 -20.54 33.27
CA LEU A 379 -13.21 -20.11 32.17
C LEU A 379 -14.65 -19.93 32.65
N SER A 380 -15.29 -18.86 32.24
CA SER A 380 -16.66 -18.53 32.65
C SER A 380 -17.44 -17.91 31.47
N GLY A 381 -18.71 -17.51 31.68
CA GLY A 381 -19.56 -16.85 30.69
C GLY A 381 -20.71 -17.70 30.16
N LYS A 382 -20.71 -19.02 30.39
CA LYS A 382 -21.81 -19.91 29.98
C LYS A 382 -23.06 -19.77 30.87
N LYS A 383 -24.23 -20.00 30.27
CA LYS A 383 -25.51 -20.15 30.96
C LYS A 383 -25.84 -21.63 31.33
N LEU A 384 -26.95 -21.82 32.01
CA LEU A 384 -27.48 -23.15 32.29
C LEU A 384 -27.85 -23.85 30.96
N GLY A 385 -27.43 -25.08 30.80
CA GLY A 385 -27.63 -25.87 29.55
C GLY A 385 -26.45 -25.76 28.57
N GLN A 386 -25.56 -24.78 28.74
CA GLN A 386 -24.41 -24.58 27.89
C GLN A 386 -23.14 -25.23 28.44
N VAL A 387 -22.19 -25.56 27.55
CA VAL A 387 -20.89 -26.07 27.91
C VAL A 387 -19.78 -25.25 27.26
N ILE A 388 -18.68 -25.02 27.97
CA ILE A 388 -17.47 -24.45 27.38
C ILE A 388 -16.60 -25.61 26.91
N ARG A 389 -16.16 -25.55 25.65
CA ARG A 389 -15.12 -26.43 25.12
C ARG A 389 -13.87 -25.65 24.82
N TYR A 390 -12.71 -26.30 25.01
CA TYR A 390 -11.43 -25.63 24.81
C TYR A 390 -10.37 -26.58 24.24
N THR A 391 -9.34 -25.99 23.64
CA THR A 391 -8.11 -26.62 23.15
C THR A 391 -6.91 -25.96 23.82
N ARG A 392 -5.72 -26.60 23.74
CA ARG A 392 -4.46 -26.11 24.35
C ARG A 392 -3.33 -25.92 23.33
N ASP A 393 -3.55 -26.25 22.09
CA ASP A 393 -2.57 -26.32 21.00
C ASP A 393 -2.82 -25.30 19.89
N GLY A 394 -3.79 -24.40 20.08
CA GLY A 394 -4.21 -23.44 19.06
C GLY A 394 -5.24 -23.97 18.09
N SER A 395 -5.61 -25.25 18.11
CA SER A 395 -6.66 -25.80 17.26
C SER A 395 -8.04 -25.19 17.59
N GLU A 396 -8.96 -25.21 16.62
CA GLU A 396 -10.31 -24.70 16.84
C GLU A 396 -11.11 -25.65 17.75
N PRO A 397 -11.70 -25.14 18.86
CA PRO A 397 -12.58 -25.96 19.67
C PRO A 397 -13.78 -26.46 18.87
N ASN A 398 -13.95 -27.79 18.79
CA ASN A 398 -15.04 -28.45 18.11
C ASN A 398 -15.89 -29.32 19.08
N SER A 399 -16.87 -30.06 18.56
CA SER A 399 -17.77 -30.87 19.36
C SER A 399 -17.05 -32.00 20.12
N ASN A 400 -15.82 -32.36 19.74
CA ASN A 400 -15.01 -33.40 20.38
C ASN A 400 -13.97 -32.85 21.35
N SER A 401 -13.73 -31.53 21.36
CA SER A 401 -12.74 -30.89 22.21
C SER A 401 -13.09 -30.99 23.70
N ASN A 402 -12.10 -30.79 24.55
CA ASN A 402 -12.24 -30.92 26.00
C ASN A 402 -13.36 -30.04 26.56
N ILE A 403 -14.21 -30.62 27.39
CA ILE A 403 -15.24 -29.86 28.15
C ILE A 403 -14.57 -29.26 29.38
N TYR A 404 -14.71 -27.93 29.53
CA TYR A 404 -14.24 -27.24 30.74
C TYR A 404 -15.11 -27.64 31.96
N LYS A 405 -14.47 -28.26 32.96
CA LYS A 405 -15.11 -28.68 34.22
C LYS A 405 -14.40 -28.07 35.44
N ASP A 406 -13.09 -28.06 35.44
CA ASP A 406 -12.21 -27.63 36.50
C ASP A 406 -11.16 -26.63 36.00
N LYS A 407 -10.47 -25.94 36.93
CA LYS A 407 -9.42 -25.00 36.58
C LYS A 407 -8.36 -25.66 35.70
N ILE A 408 -7.94 -24.97 34.65
CA ILE A 408 -6.89 -25.46 33.74
C ILE A 408 -5.54 -25.02 34.33
N LYS A 409 -4.69 -25.96 34.65
CA LYS A 409 -3.32 -25.67 35.05
C LYS A 409 -2.53 -25.25 33.79
N ILE A 410 -1.91 -24.08 33.84
CA ILE A 410 -0.99 -23.55 32.81
C ILE A 410 0.39 -23.53 33.40
N ASP A 411 1.17 -24.57 33.20
CA ASP A 411 2.54 -24.79 33.72
C ASP A 411 3.59 -24.77 32.61
N GLU A 412 3.17 -24.68 31.35
CA GLU A 412 3.99 -24.51 30.15
C GLU A 412 3.38 -23.47 29.24
N SER A 413 4.18 -22.91 28.34
CA SER A 413 3.69 -21.96 27.32
C SER A 413 2.69 -22.65 26.41
N THR A 414 1.54 -22.00 26.17
CA THR A 414 0.42 -22.62 25.45
C THR A 414 -0.57 -21.59 24.93
N SER A 415 -1.34 -21.96 23.93
CA SER A 415 -2.46 -21.17 23.42
C SER A 415 -3.78 -21.84 23.77
N ILE A 416 -4.59 -21.19 24.58
CA ILE A 416 -5.93 -21.65 24.93
C ILE A 416 -6.95 -20.97 24.03
N ARG A 417 -7.68 -21.79 23.25
CA ARG A 417 -8.86 -21.33 22.50
C ARG A 417 -10.10 -21.95 23.10
N ALA A 418 -11.16 -21.18 23.25
CA ALA A 418 -12.38 -21.64 23.89
C ALA A 418 -13.63 -21.00 23.28
N ARG A 419 -14.74 -21.77 23.24
CA ARG A 419 -16.05 -21.32 22.83
C ARG A 419 -17.17 -22.02 23.58
N ILE A 420 -18.36 -21.44 23.58
CA ILE A 420 -19.53 -21.97 24.26
C ILE A 420 -20.37 -22.75 23.25
N TYR A 421 -20.83 -23.92 23.65
CA TYR A 421 -21.73 -24.80 22.90
C TYR A 421 -23.07 -24.92 23.61
N GLU A 422 -24.14 -24.93 22.85
CA GLU A 422 -25.50 -25.23 23.22
C GLU A 422 -26.14 -26.14 22.16
N GLU A 423 -26.87 -27.13 22.55
CA GLU A 423 -27.51 -28.08 21.61
C GLU A 423 -28.50 -27.33 20.70
N GLY A 424 -28.40 -27.51 19.40
CA GLY A 424 -29.25 -26.86 18.40
C GLY A 424 -28.86 -25.43 18.05
N TYR A 425 -27.77 -24.88 18.62
CA TYR A 425 -27.25 -23.54 18.33
C TYR A 425 -25.88 -23.59 17.67
N ILE A 426 -25.61 -22.64 16.77
CA ILE A 426 -24.24 -22.36 16.28
C ILE A 426 -23.40 -21.96 17.50
N PRO A 427 -22.21 -22.57 17.71
CA PRO A 427 -21.34 -22.23 18.84
C PRO A 427 -20.96 -20.74 18.83
N SER A 428 -20.66 -20.18 20.01
CA SER A 428 -20.22 -18.80 20.14
C SER A 428 -18.93 -18.50 19.36
N GLU A 429 -18.58 -17.23 19.23
CA GLU A 429 -17.24 -16.85 18.74
C GLU A 429 -16.14 -17.52 19.56
N ILE A 430 -15.01 -17.79 18.91
CA ILE A 430 -13.82 -18.33 19.59
C ILE A 430 -13.13 -17.19 20.33
N LYS A 431 -12.79 -17.41 21.61
CA LYS A 431 -11.88 -16.55 22.36
C LYS A 431 -10.54 -17.25 22.54
N SER A 432 -9.47 -16.51 22.26
CA SER A 432 -8.09 -16.99 22.28
C SER A 432 -7.27 -16.20 23.29
N GLU A 433 -6.48 -16.90 24.11
CA GLU A 433 -5.46 -16.31 24.97
C GLU A 433 -4.21 -17.21 24.96
N SER A 434 -3.05 -16.64 24.63
CA SER A 434 -1.78 -17.34 24.68
C SER A 434 -1.00 -16.96 25.93
N TYR A 435 -0.44 -17.94 26.61
CA TYR A 435 0.34 -17.80 27.83
C TYR A 435 1.77 -18.24 27.58
N VAL A 436 2.73 -17.41 27.97
CA VAL A 436 4.16 -17.69 27.89
C VAL A 436 4.70 -17.76 29.32
N ILE A 437 5.23 -18.90 29.71
CA ILE A 437 5.67 -19.17 31.10
C ILE A 437 7.20 -19.03 31.22
N GLY A 438 7.64 -18.19 32.18
CA GLY A 438 9.05 -18.11 32.57
C GLY A 438 10.01 -17.54 31.54
N SER A 439 9.50 -16.84 30.49
CA SER A 439 10.33 -16.13 29.50
C SER A 439 10.36 -14.63 29.79
N ASN A 440 11.48 -13.98 29.46
CA ASN A 440 11.66 -12.54 29.55
C ASN A 440 12.20 -12.01 28.23
N HIS A 441 11.64 -10.90 27.74
CA HIS A 441 12.01 -10.25 26.49
C HIS A 441 12.22 -8.76 26.72
N ASP A 442 13.22 -8.18 26.06
CA ASP A 442 13.53 -6.75 26.11
C ASP A 442 12.92 -5.99 24.91
N ILE A 443 12.26 -6.70 23.98
CA ILE A 443 11.55 -6.17 22.82
C ILE A 443 10.06 -6.53 22.92
N ASP A 444 9.25 -5.93 22.05
CA ASP A 444 7.81 -6.23 21.97
C ASP A 444 7.55 -7.69 21.61
N ILE A 445 6.36 -8.18 21.95
CA ILE A 445 6.01 -9.59 21.82
C ILE A 445 4.75 -9.73 20.96
N LEU A 446 4.82 -10.63 19.98
CA LEU A 446 3.69 -11.03 19.16
C LEU A 446 3.34 -12.49 19.41
N LEU A 447 2.15 -12.74 19.96
CA LEU A 447 1.62 -14.09 20.15
C LEU A 447 0.62 -14.40 19.04
N ILE A 448 0.87 -15.48 18.31
CA ILE A 448 0.04 -15.97 17.20
C ILE A 448 -0.64 -17.26 17.65
N SER A 449 -1.95 -17.35 17.44
CA SER A 449 -2.73 -18.55 17.68
C SER A 449 -3.53 -18.91 16.43
N THR A 450 -3.31 -20.11 15.90
CA THR A 450 -4.04 -20.64 14.75
C THR A 450 -4.09 -22.16 14.86
N ASP A 451 -4.98 -22.81 14.10
CA ASP A 451 -5.01 -24.26 14.06
C ASP A 451 -3.66 -24.81 13.53
N PRO A 452 -3.01 -25.74 14.23
CA PRO A 452 -1.76 -26.35 13.75
C PRO A 452 -1.87 -26.96 12.36
N GLU A 453 -3.02 -27.50 11.95
CA GLU A 453 -3.25 -28.07 10.63
C GLU A 453 -3.13 -26.99 9.55
N ASN A 454 -3.58 -25.76 9.81
CA ASN A 454 -3.44 -24.64 8.88
C ASN A 454 -1.96 -24.33 8.56
N LEU A 455 -1.03 -24.62 9.49
CA LEU A 455 0.39 -24.36 9.29
C LEU A 455 1.15 -25.61 8.82
N PHE A 456 0.89 -26.77 9.40
CA PHE A 456 1.79 -27.90 9.36
C PHE A 456 1.20 -29.20 8.76
N ASP A 457 -0.05 -29.19 8.30
CA ASP A 457 -0.60 -30.30 7.54
C ASP A 457 0.19 -30.51 6.23
N ASP A 458 0.48 -31.76 5.87
CA ASP A 458 1.31 -32.07 4.72
C ASP A 458 0.64 -31.70 3.37
N GLU A 459 -0.70 -31.66 3.32
CA GLU A 459 -1.44 -31.34 2.08
C GLU A 459 -1.77 -29.85 1.99
N ASN A 460 -2.23 -29.26 3.10
CA ASN A 460 -2.84 -27.92 3.11
C ASN A 460 -2.13 -26.90 4.04
N GLY A 461 -1.13 -27.32 4.80
CA GLY A 461 -0.41 -26.45 5.73
C GLY A 461 0.48 -25.45 4.99
N ILE A 462 0.27 -24.17 5.23
CA ILE A 462 1.00 -23.10 4.52
C ILE A 462 2.50 -23.07 4.80
N TYR A 463 2.98 -23.77 5.82
CA TYR A 463 4.38 -23.79 6.24
C TYR A 463 5.16 -24.99 5.68
N THR A 464 4.46 -25.96 5.08
CA THR A 464 5.01 -27.23 4.61
C THR A 464 5.41 -27.19 3.13
N PHE A 465 6.05 -28.26 2.69
CA PHE A 465 6.42 -28.44 1.29
C PHE A 465 5.24 -28.88 0.40
N GLY A 466 4.18 -29.46 1.02
CA GLY A 466 3.11 -30.11 0.29
C GLY A 466 3.43 -31.55 -0.12
N PRO A 467 2.53 -32.21 -0.88
CA PRO A 467 2.69 -33.59 -1.28
C PRO A 467 3.98 -33.84 -2.09
N PRO A 468 4.63 -35.00 -1.94
CA PRO A 468 5.82 -35.31 -2.72
C PRO A 468 5.55 -35.22 -4.24
N GLY A 469 6.35 -34.44 -4.93
CA GLY A 469 6.24 -34.20 -6.38
C GLY A 469 5.44 -32.96 -6.79
N SER A 470 4.84 -32.24 -5.85
CA SER A 470 4.16 -30.96 -6.12
C SER A 470 5.13 -29.79 -6.28
N TYR A 471 6.39 -29.94 -5.89
CA TYR A 471 7.36 -28.85 -5.87
C TYR A 471 8.70 -29.25 -6.51
N TYR A 472 9.47 -28.27 -6.99
CA TYR A 472 10.83 -28.47 -7.49
C TYR A 472 11.79 -28.77 -6.32
N PRO A 473 12.71 -29.77 -6.46
CA PRO A 473 13.53 -30.25 -5.33
C PRO A 473 14.69 -29.33 -4.94
N ASN A 474 14.87 -28.20 -5.63
CA ASN A 474 15.95 -27.24 -5.37
C ASN A 474 15.41 -25.92 -4.82
N ILE A 475 16.23 -25.27 -3.98
CA ILE A 475 15.91 -23.92 -3.48
C ILE A 475 15.61 -23.01 -4.68
N PRO A 476 14.48 -22.23 -4.63
CA PRO A 476 13.62 -22.00 -3.48
C PRO A 476 12.39 -22.91 -3.38
N PHE A 477 12.40 -24.11 -3.97
CA PHE A 477 11.32 -25.11 -3.90
C PHE A 477 9.98 -24.62 -4.46
N PHE A 478 9.99 -24.02 -5.64
CA PHE A 478 8.78 -23.55 -6.31
C PHE A 478 7.72 -24.64 -6.42
N GLY A 479 6.46 -24.30 -6.17
CA GLY A 479 5.32 -25.20 -6.12
C GLY A 479 5.06 -25.83 -4.74
N ALA A 480 5.92 -25.59 -3.75
CA ALA A 480 5.61 -25.95 -2.36
C ALA A 480 4.46 -25.13 -1.79
N ASN A 481 3.74 -25.63 -0.78
CA ASN A 481 2.60 -24.95 -0.16
C ASN A 481 2.91 -23.52 0.30
N PHE A 482 4.12 -23.25 0.75
CA PHE A 482 4.53 -21.89 1.14
C PHE A 482 4.72 -20.93 -0.05
N TRP A 483 4.54 -21.38 -1.30
CA TRP A 483 4.47 -20.51 -2.48
C TRP A 483 3.03 -20.18 -2.87
N GLU A 484 2.06 -20.96 -2.38
CA GLU A 484 0.66 -20.70 -2.64
C GLU A 484 0.17 -19.43 -1.95
N ASP A 485 -0.83 -18.77 -2.53
CA ASP A 485 -1.42 -17.55 -1.98
C ASP A 485 -2.54 -17.84 -0.98
N TRP A 486 -2.35 -18.85 -0.14
CA TRP A 486 -3.35 -19.28 0.84
C TRP A 486 -3.36 -18.38 2.06
N GLU A 487 -4.57 -17.94 2.45
CA GLU A 487 -4.82 -17.15 3.64
C GLU A 487 -5.55 -17.99 4.69
N ILE A 488 -4.90 -18.22 5.83
CA ILE A 488 -5.45 -18.99 6.94
C ILE A 488 -5.95 -18.06 8.06
N PRO A 489 -7.01 -18.46 8.81
CA PRO A 489 -7.48 -17.70 9.96
C PRO A 489 -6.53 -17.83 11.14
N GLY A 490 -6.37 -16.74 11.90
CA GLY A 490 -5.58 -16.74 13.13
C GLY A 490 -6.03 -15.66 14.09
N HIS A 491 -5.40 -15.64 15.25
CA HIS A 491 -5.56 -14.63 16.28
C HIS A 491 -4.20 -14.14 16.71
N ILE A 492 -4.02 -12.83 16.84
CA ILE A 492 -2.80 -12.21 17.34
C ILE A 492 -3.06 -11.44 18.63
N SER A 493 -2.08 -11.47 19.53
CA SER A 493 -2.00 -10.58 20.68
C SER A 493 -0.64 -9.92 20.71
N PHE A 494 -0.63 -8.61 20.68
CA PHE A 494 0.57 -7.78 20.72
C PHE A 494 0.77 -7.21 22.12
N PHE A 495 1.99 -7.25 22.62
CA PHE A 495 2.37 -6.73 23.94
C PHE A 495 3.57 -5.82 23.78
N GLU A 496 3.42 -4.58 24.22
CA GLU A 496 4.56 -3.67 24.30
C GLU A 496 5.59 -4.16 25.33
N ASN A 497 6.81 -3.71 25.14
CA ASN A 497 7.87 -3.95 26.12
C ASN A 497 7.36 -3.53 27.52
N ASN A 498 7.53 -4.40 28.52
CA ASN A 498 6.98 -4.37 29.88
C ASN A 498 5.72 -5.22 30.12
N SER A 499 5.41 -6.15 29.22
CA SER A 499 4.39 -7.20 29.39
C SER A 499 2.95 -6.71 29.61
N LYS A 500 2.64 -5.48 29.28
CA LYS A 500 1.26 -5.00 29.21
C LYS A 500 0.68 -5.38 27.84
N ARG A 501 -0.50 -6.00 27.89
CA ARG A 501 -1.23 -6.29 26.67
C ARG A 501 -1.70 -4.98 26.05
N SER A 502 -1.34 -4.74 24.81
CA SER A 502 -1.70 -3.54 24.08
C SER A 502 -2.89 -3.77 23.14
N ALA A 503 -2.86 -4.85 22.33
CA ALA A 503 -3.88 -5.12 21.36
C ALA A 503 -4.07 -6.60 21.08
N LYS A 504 -5.25 -6.98 20.56
CA LYS A 504 -5.53 -8.30 20.01
C LYS A 504 -6.50 -8.22 18.87
N PHE A 505 -6.31 -9.06 17.87
CA PHE A 505 -7.12 -9.10 16.66
C PHE A 505 -7.26 -10.53 16.15
N ASN A 506 -8.41 -10.83 15.56
CA ASN A 506 -8.50 -11.93 14.62
C ASN A 506 -7.98 -11.45 13.26
N THR A 507 -7.34 -12.33 12.49
CA THR A 507 -6.58 -11.93 11.30
C THR A 507 -6.49 -13.06 10.28
N GLY A 508 -6.32 -12.70 9.01
CA GLY A 508 -5.80 -13.60 8.00
C GLY A 508 -4.27 -13.66 8.08
N ILE A 509 -3.69 -14.82 7.89
CA ILE A 509 -2.24 -15.05 7.90
C ILE A 509 -1.84 -15.70 6.58
N LYS A 510 -0.81 -15.15 5.92
CA LYS A 510 -0.20 -15.72 4.69
C LYS A 510 1.31 -15.79 4.82
N ILE A 511 1.95 -16.69 4.10
CA ILE A 511 3.41 -16.65 3.93
C ILE A 511 3.78 -15.42 3.11
N PHE A 512 4.84 -14.74 3.52
CA PHE A 512 5.34 -13.52 2.87
C PHE A 512 6.77 -13.69 2.35
N GLY A 513 7.14 -12.86 1.37
CA GLY A 513 8.49 -12.78 0.83
C GLY A 513 8.65 -13.54 -0.50
N GLY A 514 9.85 -13.48 -1.04
CA GLY A 514 10.25 -14.18 -2.26
C GLY A 514 11.15 -15.38 -1.95
N TRP A 515 12.41 -15.32 -2.37
CA TRP A 515 13.38 -16.41 -2.25
C TRP A 515 13.54 -17.00 -0.84
N SER A 516 13.43 -16.15 0.19
CA SER A 516 13.55 -16.56 1.60
C SER A 516 12.44 -17.51 2.08
N ARG A 517 11.33 -17.66 1.33
CA ARG A 517 10.28 -18.65 1.66
C ARG A 517 10.81 -20.07 1.69
N GLY A 518 11.65 -20.44 0.73
CA GLY A 518 12.20 -21.79 0.61
C GLY A 518 13.60 -21.92 1.20
N GLN A 519 14.36 -20.82 1.33
CA GLN A 519 15.73 -20.88 1.81
C GLN A 519 15.83 -21.01 3.34
N ASN A 520 14.97 -20.33 4.08
CA ASN A 520 15.06 -20.21 5.53
C ASN A 520 13.99 -21.08 6.23
N GLY A 521 14.36 -21.75 7.31
CA GLY A 521 13.41 -22.54 8.12
C GLY A 521 12.35 -21.66 8.80
N GLN A 522 12.73 -20.46 9.23
CA GLN A 522 11.78 -19.43 9.70
C GLN A 522 11.24 -18.64 8.50
N ARG A 523 9.94 -18.75 8.22
CA ARG A 523 9.31 -18.02 7.11
C ARG A 523 8.70 -16.70 7.58
N SER A 524 8.77 -15.69 6.74
CA SER A 524 8.08 -14.41 6.97
C SER A 524 6.57 -14.57 6.81
N LEU A 525 5.79 -13.79 7.58
CA LEU A 525 4.32 -13.84 7.57
C LEU A 525 3.75 -12.45 7.33
N SER A 526 2.62 -12.39 6.64
CA SER A 526 1.78 -11.20 6.52
C SER A 526 0.44 -11.40 7.21
N PHE A 527 -0.07 -10.32 7.80
CA PHE A 527 -1.31 -10.28 8.56
C PHE A 527 -2.27 -9.30 7.92
N PHE A 528 -3.54 -9.69 7.82
CA PHE A 528 -4.59 -8.92 7.18
C PHE A 528 -5.78 -8.76 8.12
N ALA A 529 -6.18 -7.51 8.35
CA ALA A 529 -7.44 -7.19 8.97
C ALA A 529 -8.53 -7.21 7.88
N ARG A 530 -9.48 -8.10 8.02
CA ARG A 530 -10.59 -8.22 7.07
C ARG A 530 -11.89 -8.40 7.83
N GLY A 531 -12.99 -7.86 7.30
CA GLY A 531 -14.32 -8.01 7.86
C GLY A 531 -14.69 -9.46 8.19
N LYS A 532 -14.22 -10.43 7.37
CA LYS A 532 -14.45 -11.88 7.63
C LYS A 532 -13.81 -12.40 8.92
N TYR A 533 -12.85 -11.68 9.49
CA TYR A 533 -12.25 -12.00 10.80
C TYR A 533 -12.78 -11.13 11.93
N GLY A 534 -13.55 -10.08 11.62
CA GLY A 534 -14.14 -9.15 12.56
C GLY A 534 -13.81 -7.70 12.21
N ASP A 535 -12.71 -7.18 12.68
CA ASP A 535 -12.30 -5.79 12.42
C ASP A 535 -11.65 -5.65 11.04
N PRO A 536 -12.04 -4.65 10.22
CA PRO A 536 -11.44 -4.43 8.91
C PRO A 536 -10.04 -3.78 8.98
N ASN A 537 -9.66 -3.25 10.13
CA ASN A 537 -8.37 -2.60 10.38
C ASN A 537 -7.79 -2.99 11.74
N PHE A 538 -6.47 -3.04 11.82
CA PHE A 538 -5.73 -3.12 13.07
C PHE A 538 -5.54 -1.72 13.65
N LYS A 539 -6.34 -1.33 14.64
CA LYS A 539 -6.23 -0.03 15.32
C LYS A 539 -5.30 -0.13 16.51
N HIS A 540 -4.02 0.09 16.27
CA HIS A 540 -2.98 0.13 17.29
C HIS A 540 -1.68 0.72 16.76
N LYS A 541 -0.97 1.48 17.58
CA LYS A 541 0.32 2.09 17.22
C LYS A 541 1.46 1.07 17.31
N PHE A 542 1.59 0.22 16.28
CA PHE A 542 2.65 -0.80 16.20
C PHE A 542 4.05 -0.23 15.99
N PHE A 543 4.15 0.99 15.49
CA PHE A 543 5.43 1.63 15.15
C PHE A 543 5.47 3.03 15.78
N ASP A 544 6.40 3.23 16.72
CA ASP A 544 6.49 4.48 17.50
C ASP A 544 6.77 5.72 16.64
N ASN A 545 7.46 5.54 15.52
CA ASN A 545 7.87 6.62 14.62
C ASN A 545 6.79 7.06 13.62
N LEU A 546 5.63 6.39 13.57
CA LEU A 546 4.50 6.78 12.73
C LEU A 546 3.51 7.65 13.49
N GLU A 547 2.85 8.57 12.80
CA GLU A 547 1.79 9.41 13.39
C GLU A 547 0.42 8.73 13.36
N TYR A 548 0.22 7.72 12.51
CA TYR A 548 -1.02 6.97 12.39
C TYR A 548 -0.93 5.61 13.10
N ASP A 549 -2.08 5.06 13.44
CA ASP A 549 -2.27 3.82 14.21
C ASP A 549 -3.33 2.89 13.60
N ASP A 550 -3.67 3.10 12.34
CA ASP A 550 -4.70 2.34 11.61
C ASP A 550 -4.04 1.61 10.42
N PHE A 551 -4.07 0.27 10.43
CA PHE A 551 -3.39 -0.57 9.45
C PHE A 551 -4.36 -1.62 8.89
N GLU A 552 -4.45 -1.73 7.57
CA GLU A 552 -5.15 -2.83 6.90
C GLU A 552 -4.32 -4.13 6.99
N SER A 553 -3.00 -4.00 6.93
CA SER A 553 -2.08 -5.14 6.96
C SER A 553 -0.68 -4.74 7.45
N PHE A 554 0.05 -5.71 7.95
CA PHE A 554 1.47 -5.60 8.26
C PHE A 554 2.19 -6.92 8.00
N VAL A 555 3.51 -6.92 8.04
CA VAL A 555 4.33 -8.12 7.84
C VAL A 555 5.31 -8.31 8.98
N ILE A 556 5.69 -9.56 9.27
CA ILE A 556 6.84 -9.89 10.10
C ILE A 556 7.88 -10.59 9.23
N ARG A 557 9.07 -9.97 9.11
CA ARG A 557 10.15 -10.45 8.25
C ARG A 557 11.20 -11.22 9.04
N ASN A 558 11.65 -12.33 8.49
CA ASN A 558 12.73 -13.16 9.03
C ASN A 558 14.14 -12.63 8.72
N SER A 559 14.26 -11.37 8.26
CA SER A 559 15.51 -10.73 7.83
C SER A 559 16.12 -11.23 6.50
N GLY A 560 15.38 -12.00 5.71
CA GLY A 560 15.79 -12.42 4.36
C GLY A 560 17.14 -13.09 4.31
N GLN A 561 18.06 -12.54 3.51
CA GLN A 561 19.42 -13.08 3.35
C GLN A 561 20.33 -12.81 4.55
N ASP A 562 19.94 -11.94 5.47
CA ASP A 562 20.66 -11.67 6.72
C ASP A 562 20.20 -12.58 7.87
N TRP A 563 19.25 -13.51 7.64
CA TRP A 563 18.77 -14.50 8.61
C TRP A 563 19.91 -15.35 9.17
N LEU A 564 19.96 -15.46 10.49
CA LEU A 564 21.04 -16.09 11.24
C LEU A 564 22.44 -15.53 10.91
N ARG A 565 22.52 -14.24 10.57
CA ARG A 565 23.76 -13.46 10.44
C ARG A 565 23.75 -12.29 11.42
N SER A 566 23.41 -11.09 10.97
CA SER A 566 23.19 -9.97 11.90
C SER A 566 21.73 -9.78 12.28
N ASN A 567 20.81 -10.22 11.47
CA ASN A 567 19.36 -10.07 11.56
C ASN A 567 18.85 -8.61 11.59
N ILE A 568 19.73 -7.62 11.38
CA ILE A 568 19.39 -6.20 11.46
C ILE A 568 19.66 -5.41 10.18
N LYS A 569 20.28 -5.99 9.16
CA LYS A 569 20.84 -5.23 8.04
C LYS A 569 19.78 -4.40 7.30
N ASP A 570 18.66 -5.01 6.90
CA ASP A 570 17.59 -4.31 6.19
C ASP A 570 16.95 -3.22 7.06
N ILE A 571 16.65 -3.51 8.32
CA ILE A 571 16.08 -2.50 9.23
C ILE A 571 17.06 -1.36 9.54
N MET A 572 18.35 -1.64 9.61
CA MET A 572 19.39 -0.66 9.84
C MET A 572 19.54 0.28 8.64
N LEU A 573 19.60 -0.25 7.42
CA LEU A 573 19.78 0.55 6.20
C LEU A 573 18.55 1.39 5.88
N THR A 574 17.35 0.83 6.00
CA THR A 574 16.12 1.58 5.76
C THR A 574 15.86 2.64 6.83
N SER A 575 16.10 2.35 8.12
CA SER A 575 15.92 3.32 9.20
C SER A 575 17.00 4.41 9.24
N LEU A 576 18.18 4.20 8.63
CA LEU A 576 19.16 5.24 8.41
C LEU A 576 18.59 6.40 7.57
N MET A 577 17.60 6.12 6.73
CA MET A 577 16.93 7.13 5.89
C MET A 577 15.79 7.86 6.59
N ARG A 578 15.52 7.58 7.87
CA ARG A 578 14.46 8.28 8.64
C ARG A 578 14.70 9.79 8.67
N GLY A 579 13.62 10.55 8.52
CA GLY A 579 13.67 12.01 8.43
C GLY A 579 14.12 12.55 7.07
N SER A 580 14.20 11.70 6.03
CA SER A 580 14.38 12.12 4.64
C SER A 580 13.10 11.97 3.83
N GLU A 581 13.16 12.32 2.54
CA GLU A 581 12.05 12.22 1.59
C GLU A 581 11.81 10.78 1.08
N ILE A 582 12.65 9.83 1.47
CA ILE A 582 12.55 8.42 1.03
C ILE A 582 11.36 7.74 1.68
N ASP A 583 10.52 7.14 0.84
CA ASP A 583 9.49 6.22 1.30
C ASP A 583 10.11 4.87 1.65
N PHE A 584 9.89 4.40 2.87
CA PHE A 584 10.35 3.08 3.34
C PHE A 584 9.39 2.51 4.38
N GLN A 585 9.52 1.21 4.67
CA GLN A 585 8.74 0.53 5.69
C GLN A 585 9.32 0.80 7.08
N GLU A 586 8.55 1.34 8.01
CA GLU A 586 8.95 1.39 9.42
C GLU A 586 9.10 -0.03 9.99
N ASN A 587 9.81 -0.11 11.10
CA ASN A 587 10.12 -1.39 11.72
C ASN A 587 9.92 -1.37 13.24
N ASN A 588 9.57 -2.55 13.77
CA ASN A 588 9.52 -2.86 15.19
C ASN A 588 9.93 -4.33 15.40
N PRO A 589 11.11 -4.63 15.95
CA PRO A 589 11.50 -6.00 16.24
C PRO A 589 10.60 -6.63 17.31
N VAL A 590 10.14 -7.86 17.08
CA VAL A 590 9.22 -8.57 17.96
C VAL A 590 9.69 -10.00 18.27
N ALA A 591 9.60 -10.40 19.53
CA ALA A 591 9.71 -11.79 19.95
C ALA A 591 8.40 -12.50 19.64
N THR A 592 8.43 -13.53 18.82
CA THR A 592 7.22 -14.17 18.31
C THR A 592 7.02 -15.56 18.85
N TYR A 593 5.79 -15.88 19.21
CA TYR A 593 5.34 -17.21 19.61
C TYR A 593 4.21 -17.66 18.69
N ILE A 594 4.22 -18.93 18.32
CA ILE A 594 3.14 -19.59 17.59
C ILE A 594 2.58 -20.70 18.47
N ASN A 595 1.30 -20.62 18.82
CA ASN A 595 0.58 -21.59 19.67
C ASN A 595 1.25 -21.85 21.03
N GLY A 596 2.01 -20.89 21.55
CA GLY A 596 2.76 -21.03 22.81
C GLY A 596 4.25 -21.33 22.61
N ASP A 597 4.66 -21.84 21.47
CA ASP A 597 6.06 -22.13 21.17
C ASP A 597 6.81 -20.88 20.72
N TYR A 598 8.00 -20.66 21.29
CA TYR A 598 8.87 -19.57 20.84
C TYR A 598 9.36 -19.82 19.41
N TRP A 599 9.01 -18.91 18.51
CA TRP A 599 9.32 -19.03 17.09
C TRP A 599 10.50 -18.16 16.65
N GLY A 600 11.04 -17.35 17.56
CA GLY A 600 12.20 -16.50 17.34
C GLY A 600 11.84 -15.03 17.19
N MET A 601 12.86 -14.21 16.90
CA MET A 601 12.71 -12.81 16.60
C MET A 601 12.30 -12.61 15.14
N TYR A 602 11.39 -11.67 14.90
CA TYR A 602 11.06 -11.13 13.59
C TYR A 602 11.20 -9.60 13.60
N ASN A 603 11.38 -9.04 12.44
CA ASN A 603 11.23 -7.61 12.21
C ASN A 603 9.81 -7.33 11.69
N MET A 604 8.94 -6.83 12.57
CA MET A 604 7.62 -6.34 12.15
C MET A 604 7.81 -5.11 11.27
N ARG A 605 7.13 -5.06 10.13
CA ARG A 605 7.23 -3.98 9.13
C ARG A 605 5.83 -3.60 8.64
N GLU A 606 5.67 -2.35 8.24
CA GLU A 606 4.55 -1.98 7.39
C GLU A 606 4.54 -2.86 6.13
N LYS A 607 3.37 -3.15 5.60
CA LYS A 607 3.24 -3.81 4.29
C LYS A 607 3.19 -2.74 3.20
N ILE A 608 4.10 -2.82 2.21
CA ILE A 608 4.06 -1.91 1.06
C ILE A 608 2.81 -2.22 0.25
N ASN A 609 1.85 -1.32 0.32
CA ASN A 609 0.60 -1.31 -0.43
C ASN A 609 0.05 0.13 -0.50
N GLU A 610 -1.08 0.31 -1.16
CA GLU A 610 -1.76 1.59 -1.29
C GLU A 610 -2.16 2.21 0.07
N HIS A 611 -2.51 1.40 1.06
CA HIS A 611 -2.93 1.89 2.38
C HIS A 611 -1.75 2.52 3.15
N MET A 612 -0.56 1.89 3.10
CA MET A 612 0.66 2.46 3.69
C MET A 612 0.99 3.82 3.06
N LEU A 613 0.96 3.91 1.73
CA LEU A 613 1.29 5.14 1.01
C LEU A 613 0.23 6.23 1.24
N ALA A 614 -1.05 5.84 1.23
CA ALA A 614 -2.15 6.75 1.53
C ALA A 614 -2.02 7.38 2.92
N SER A 615 -1.70 6.57 3.94
CA SER A 615 -1.49 7.03 5.31
C SER A 615 -0.28 7.96 5.44
N LYS A 616 0.86 7.61 4.80
CA LYS A 616 2.08 8.43 4.84
C LYS A 616 1.93 9.78 4.14
N HIS A 617 1.19 9.84 3.03
CA HIS A 617 1.09 11.03 2.19
C HIS A 617 -0.27 11.73 2.27
N ASN A 618 -1.19 11.22 3.08
CA ASN A 618 -2.55 11.75 3.26
C ASN A 618 -3.29 11.91 1.91
N VAL A 619 -3.32 10.83 1.13
CA VAL A 619 -3.97 10.76 -0.19
C VAL A 619 -4.97 9.60 -0.23
N ASN A 620 -5.80 9.53 -1.28
CA ASN A 620 -6.77 8.45 -1.46
C ASN A 620 -6.08 7.17 -1.94
N ALA A 621 -6.23 6.06 -1.20
CA ALA A 621 -5.63 4.77 -1.53
C ALA A 621 -6.10 4.21 -2.89
N ASN A 622 -7.37 4.48 -3.28
CA ASN A 622 -7.92 3.97 -4.53
C ASN A 622 -7.33 4.63 -5.78
N GLU A 623 -6.70 5.81 -5.63
CA GLU A 623 -6.09 6.58 -6.72
C GLU A 623 -4.57 6.35 -6.83
N ILE A 624 -4.01 5.44 -6.03
CA ILE A 624 -2.57 5.15 -6.02
C ILE A 624 -2.26 4.06 -7.04
N THR A 625 -1.29 4.33 -7.91
CA THR A 625 -0.61 3.35 -8.75
C THR A 625 0.68 2.91 -8.09
N ILE A 626 0.93 1.60 -8.01
CA ILE A 626 2.17 0.99 -7.51
C ILE A 626 2.70 0.03 -8.57
N LEU A 627 3.94 0.27 -8.99
CA LEU A 627 4.65 -0.57 -9.95
C LEU A 627 5.89 -1.20 -9.31
N THR A 628 6.34 -2.31 -9.88
CA THR A 628 7.55 -3.02 -9.45
C THR A 628 8.39 -3.43 -10.66
N ASN A 629 9.67 -3.68 -10.47
CA ASN A 629 10.59 -4.17 -11.51
C ASN A 629 10.51 -3.36 -12.82
N ASN A 630 10.23 -4.01 -13.95
CA ASN A 630 10.07 -3.38 -15.27
C ASN A 630 8.62 -2.89 -15.47
N ALA A 631 8.12 -2.10 -14.54
CA ALA A 631 6.76 -1.57 -14.54
C ALA A 631 5.66 -2.64 -14.45
N ASP A 632 5.94 -3.78 -13.82
CA ASP A 632 4.91 -4.76 -13.49
C ASP A 632 3.90 -4.14 -12.50
N VAL A 633 2.62 -4.26 -12.78
CA VAL A 633 1.55 -3.63 -12.01
C VAL A 633 1.28 -4.40 -10.71
N LEU A 634 1.38 -3.70 -9.58
CA LEU A 634 0.91 -4.20 -8.29
C LEU A 634 -0.45 -3.60 -7.91
N LYS A 635 -0.72 -2.36 -8.34
CA LYS A 635 -1.97 -1.63 -8.16
C LYS A 635 -2.07 -0.54 -9.22
N GLY A 636 -3.29 -0.23 -9.70
CA GLY A 636 -3.51 0.73 -10.78
C GLY A 636 -3.02 0.20 -12.13
N ASP A 637 -2.40 1.03 -12.94
CA ASP A 637 -1.87 0.68 -14.25
C ASP A 637 -0.46 1.26 -14.50
N ASN A 638 0.18 0.87 -15.60
CA ASN A 638 1.52 1.32 -15.95
C ASN A 638 1.56 2.28 -17.15
N ASN A 639 0.42 2.73 -17.66
CA ASN A 639 0.33 3.51 -18.91
C ASN A 639 1.13 4.81 -18.83
N GLU A 640 0.92 5.62 -17.80
CA GLU A 640 1.65 6.89 -17.63
C GLU A 640 3.17 6.67 -17.51
N TYR A 641 3.58 5.62 -16.81
CA TYR A 641 4.99 5.32 -16.66
C TYR A 641 5.61 4.85 -17.99
N ASN A 642 4.91 4.02 -18.74
CA ASN A 642 5.35 3.55 -20.05
C ASN A 642 5.46 4.71 -21.05
N GLN A 643 4.51 5.63 -21.06
CA GLN A 643 4.59 6.86 -21.85
C GLN A 643 5.81 7.71 -21.48
N LEU A 644 6.08 7.86 -20.18
CA LEU A 644 7.26 8.56 -19.70
C LEU A 644 8.56 7.88 -20.17
N ILE A 645 8.67 6.55 -20.05
CA ILE A 645 9.83 5.79 -20.49
C ILE A 645 10.01 5.87 -22.01
N ASN A 646 8.93 5.80 -22.77
CA ASN A 646 8.95 6.00 -24.23
C ASN A 646 9.43 7.39 -24.62
N PHE A 647 8.95 8.43 -23.92
CA PHE A 647 9.46 9.77 -24.11
C PHE A 647 10.98 9.88 -23.85
N ILE A 648 11.44 9.29 -22.74
CA ILE A 648 12.86 9.28 -22.33
C ILE A 648 13.72 8.53 -23.35
N ASN A 649 13.23 7.45 -23.92
CA ASN A 649 13.95 6.68 -24.94
C ASN A 649 14.15 7.50 -26.22
N ASN A 650 13.12 8.20 -26.66
CA ASN A 650 13.08 8.87 -27.96
C ASN A 650 13.60 10.31 -27.93
N ASN A 651 13.88 10.87 -26.76
CA ASN A 651 14.32 12.26 -26.63
C ASN A 651 15.66 12.40 -25.93
N ASP A 652 16.41 13.40 -26.32
CA ASP A 652 17.70 13.76 -25.69
C ASP A 652 17.44 14.64 -24.46
N LEU A 653 17.65 14.08 -23.26
CA LEU A 653 17.46 14.80 -22.00
C LEU A 653 18.55 15.84 -21.70
N SER A 654 19.62 15.95 -22.52
CA SER A 654 20.54 17.09 -22.44
C SER A 654 19.85 18.39 -22.85
N ASN A 655 18.76 18.34 -23.62
CA ASN A 655 17.87 19.46 -23.90
C ASN A 655 17.05 19.82 -22.65
N SER A 656 17.01 21.11 -22.32
CA SER A 656 16.33 21.60 -21.11
C SER A 656 14.81 21.37 -21.14
N GLU A 657 14.15 21.52 -22.30
CA GLU A 657 12.71 21.34 -22.43
C GLU A 657 12.31 19.88 -22.18
N ASN A 658 13.06 18.94 -22.78
CA ASN A 658 12.83 17.51 -22.55
C ASN A 658 13.06 17.13 -21.08
N TYR A 659 14.11 17.69 -20.46
CA TYR A 659 14.37 17.48 -19.05
C TYR A 659 13.27 18.08 -18.15
N GLU A 660 12.78 19.27 -18.45
CA GLU A 660 11.68 19.91 -17.71
C GLU A 660 10.41 19.05 -17.74
N TYR A 661 10.07 18.47 -18.89
CA TYR A 661 8.96 17.53 -18.98
C TYR A 661 9.16 16.34 -18.05
N VAL A 662 10.31 15.65 -18.10
CA VAL A 662 10.59 14.48 -17.24
C VAL A 662 10.59 14.87 -15.77
N SER A 663 11.18 16.02 -15.40
CA SER A 663 11.21 16.51 -14.02
C SER A 663 9.84 16.96 -13.49
N SER A 664 8.89 17.24 -14.39
CA SER A 664 7.48 17.45 -14.01
C SER A 664 6.77 16.17 -13.60
N GLN A 665 7.21 15.02 -14.11
CA GLN A 665 6.59 13.71 -13.84
C GLN A 665 7.26 12.95 -12.69
N ILE A 666 8.56 13.15 -12.45
CA ILE A 666 9.36 12.46 -11.44
C ILE A 666 9.70 13.42 -10.30
N ASP A 667 9.62 12.94 -9.06
CA ASP A 667 10.15 13.64 -7.88
C ASP A 667 11.67 13.50 -7.88
N ILE A 668 12.34 14.46 -8.54
CA ILE A 668 13.78 14.43 -8.81
C ILE A 668 14.61 14.46 -7.52
N ASP A 669 14.18 15.21 -6.50
CA ASP A 669 14.89 15.28 -5.22
C ASP A 669 14.87 13.92 -4.53
N GLN A 670 13.68 13.31 -4.44
CA GLN A 670 13.52 11.97 -3.89
C GLN A 670 14.27 10.92 -4.71
N TYR A 671 14.19 10.99 -6.04
CA TYR A 671 14.89 10.05 -6.92
C TYR A 671 16.40 10.14 -6.81
N THR A 672 16.99 11.34 -6.74
CA THR A 672 18.44 11.51 -6.57
C THR A 672 18.90 10.96 -5.23
N LEU A 673 18.14 11.15 -4.15
CA LEU A 673 18.43 10.57 -2.85
C LEU A 673 18.31 9.04 -2.86
N TYR A 674 17.27 8.49 -3.49
CA TYR A 674 17.08 7.05 -3.63
C TYR A 674 18.26 6.39 -4.35
N GLN A 675 18.72 6.98 -5.47
CA GLN A 675 19.89 6.53 -6.22
C GLN A 675 21.19 6.63 -5.37
N ALA A 676 21.43 7.80 -4.77
CA ALA A 676 22.63 8.04 -3.95
C ALA A 676 22.71 7.03 -2.78
N SER A 677 21.60 6.73 -2.15
CA SER A 677 21.52 5.81 -1.00
C SER A 677 21.81 4.37 -1.41
N ASN A 678 21.16 3.83 -2.44
CA ASN A 678 21.43 2.47 -2.92
C ASN A 678 22.89 2.31 -3.41
N ILE A 679 23.43 3.33 -4.07
CA ILE A 679 24.83 3.35 -4.52
C ILE A 679 25.78 3.39 -3.30
N TYR A 680 25.52 4.21 -2.29
CA TYR A 680 26.31 4.24 -1.06
C TYR A 680 26.27 2.92 -0.31
N PHE A 681 25.07 2.35 -0.16
CA PHE A 681 24.89 1.04 0.51
C PHE A 681 25.57 -0.11 -0.23
N ASN A 682 25.95 0.08 -1.47
CA ASN A 682 26.38 -0.99 -2.37
C ASN A 682 25.36 -2.13 -2.39
N ASN A 683 24.10 -1.78 -2.61
CA ASN A 683 23.03 -2.76 -2.73
C ASN A 683 23.22 -3.54 -4.05
N THR A 684 23.63 -4.80 -3.95
CA THR A 684 23.95 -5.63 -5.11
C THR A 684 22.77 -6.44 -5.65
N ASP A 685 21.63 -6.32 -5.02
CA ASP A 685 20.34 -6.86 -5.49
C ASP A 685 19.43 -5.74 -6.07
N TRP A 686 20.06 -4.74 -6.63
CA TRP A 686 19.50 -3.52 -7.21
C TRP A 686 20.41 -3.06 -8.35
N PRO A 687 19.93 -2.38 -9.41
CA PRO A 687 18.60 -1.80 -9.65
C PRO A 687 17.63 -2.70 -10.43
N GLY A 688 17.98 -3.91 -10.83
CA GLY A 688 17.11 -4.81 -11.63
C GLY A 688 16.17 -5.67 -10.79
N ASN A 689 16.32 -5.64 -9.46
CA ASN A 689 15.47 -6.32 -8.50
C ASN A 689 15.19 -5.40 -7.30
N ASN A 690 14.22 -5.76 -6.46
CA ASN A 690 13.88 -4.98 -5.27
C ASN A 690 13.59 -3.49 -5.55
N ILE A 691 12.92 -3.23 -6.66
CA ILE A 691 12.50 -1.88 -7.05
C ILE A 691 10.97 -1.77 -7.01
N LYS A 692 10.47 -0.77 -6.30
CA LYS A 692 9.06 -0.37 -6.30
C LYS A 692 8.98 1.13 -6.40
N PHE A 693 8.00 1.58 -7.16
CA PHE A 693 7.73 3.01 -7.32
C PHE A 693 6.23 3.23 -7.45
N TRP A 694 5.80 4.43 -7.14
CA TRP A 694 4.40 4.74 -7.03
C TRP A 694 4.08 6.16 -7.44
N LYS A 695 2.80 6.40 -7.78
CA LYS A 695 2.26 7.71 -8.10
C LYS A 695 0.82 7.83 -7.57
N HIS A 696 0.41 9.07 -7.30
CA HIS A 696 -0.99 9.47 -7.12
C HIS A 696 -1.23 10.70 -8.01
N PRO A 697 -2.45 11.02 -8.49
CA PRO A 697 -2.71 12.19 -9.35
C PRO A 697 -2.19 13.54 -8.81
N LYS A 698 -2.05 13.66 -7.47
CA LYS A 698 -1.48 14.86 -6.80
C LYS A 698 0.02 14.79 -6.54
N THR A 699 0.69 13.69 -6.89
CA THR A 699 2.13 13.50 -6.67
C THR A 699 2.84 13.22 -7.99
N LYS A 700 4.17 13.24 -7.97
CA LYS A 700 5.02 12.75 -9.03
C LYS A 700 5.41 11.29 -8.75
N TRP A 701 6.03 10.59 -9.70
CA TRP A 701 6.60 9.27 -9.47
C TRP A 701 7.67 9.32 -8.38
N ARG A 702 7.58 8.38 -7.40
CA ARG A 702 8.45 8.27 -6.22
C ARG A 702 8.86 6.82 -6.02
N TRP A 703 10.08 6.57 -5.52
CA TRP A 703 10.63 5.24 -5.28
C TRP A 703 10.59 4.85 -3.82
N ILE A 704 10.36 3.56 -3.55
CA ILE A 704 10.26 3.01 -2.20
C ILE A 704 11.53 2.21 -1.91
N MET A 705 12.16 2.48 -0.76
CA MET A 705 13.34 1.72 -0.32
C MET A 705 12.90 0.54 0.54
N PHE A 706 13.26 -0.66 0.12
CA PHE A 706 12.97 -1.89 0.83
C PHE A 706 13.94 -2.99 0.43
N ASP A 707 14.01 -4.08 1.22
CA ASP A 707 14.80 -5.29 0.94
C ASP A 707 16.27 -5.00 0.64
N THR A 708 16.93 -4.25 1.54
CA THR A 708 18.30 -3.77 1.38
C THR A 708 19.33 -4.73 1.99
N ASP A 709 19.00 -5.97 2.28
CA ASP A 709 19.82 -6.93 2.99
C ASP A 709 21.09 -7.40 2.22
N PHE A 710 21.16 -7.10 0.92
CA PHE A 710 22.37 -7.25 0.10
C PHE A 710 23.33 -6.05 0.19
N GLY A 711 22.95 -4.99 0.87
CA GLY A 711 23.85 -3.85 1.14
C GLY A 711 24.91 -4.18 2.21
N PHE A 712 25.88 -3.29 2.37
CA PHE A 712 26.92 -3.31 3.42
C PHE A 712 27.67 -4.64 3.57
N GLY A 713 27.99 -5.30 2.46
CA GLY A 713 28.74 -6.54 2.43
C GLY A 713 27.87 -7.79 2.51
N PRO A 714 27.55 -8.39 1.36
CA PRO A 714 27.01 -9.72 1.35
C PRO A 714 28.01 -10.73 1.96
N TRP A 715 27.51 -11.85 2.47
CA TRP A 715 28.34 -12.82 3.18
C TRP A 715 29.48 -13.43 2.38
N TRP A 716 29.44 -13.36 1.06
CA TRP A 716 30.51 -13.86 0.18
C TRP A 716 31.57 -12.81 -0.17
N ASN A 717 31.35 -11.52 0.09
CA ASN A 717 32.29 -10.44 -0.17
C ASN A 717 32.27 -9.35 0.91
N LEU A 718 33.05 -9.57 1.95
CA LEU A 718 33.14 -8.65 3.09
C LEU A 718 33.89 -7.34 2.77
N ASN A 719 34.58 -7.27 1.62
CA ASN A 719 35.31 -6.07 1.18
C ASN A 719 34.55 -5.29 0.10
N ASN A 720 33.28 -5.52 -0.08
CA ASN A 720 32.45 -4.91 -1.13
C ASN A 720 32.34 -3.39 -1.01
N TYR A 721 32.77 -2.76 0.10
CA TYR A 721 32.87 -1.31 0.21
C TYR A 721 33.74 -0.68 -0.90
N ARG A 722 34.56 -1.45 -1.61
CA ARG A 722 35.38 -1.05 -2.74
C ARG A 722 34.66 -1.09 -4.08
N GLU A 723 33.58 -1.79 -4.19
CA GLU A 723 32.83 -1.96 -5.45
C GLU A 723 32.20 -0.66 -5.91
N ASN A 724 32.31 -0.40 -7.23
CA ASN A 724 31.79 0.83 -7.82
C ASN A 724 30.35 0.67 -8.28
N THR A 725 29.42 0.73 -7.35
CA THR A 725 27.98 0.64 -7.60
C THR A 725 27.47 1.79 -8.46
N LEU A 726 28.15 2.96 -8.46
CA LEU A 726 27.79 4.07 -9.35
C LEU A 726 28.04 3.68 -10.82
N SER A 727 29.19 3.09 -11.12
CA SER A 727 29.49 2.58 -12.47
C SER A 727 28.50 1.46 -12.86
N PHE A 728 28.25 0.55 -11.92
CA PHE A 728 27.30 -0.55 -12.10
C PHE A 728 25.87 -0.08 -12.43
N SER A 729 25.37 0.94 -11.74
CA SER A 729 24.04 1.52 -12.01
C SER A 729 23.95 2.35 -13.29
N LEU A 730 25.08 2.55 -13.99
CA LEU A 730 25.18 3.26 -15.27
C LEU A 730 25.59 2.33 -16.43
N GLU A 731 25.66 1.02 -16.21
CA GLU A 731 25.93 0.05 -17.27
C GLU A 731 24.78 -0.02 -18.27
N VAL A 732 25.12 -0.05 -19.57
CA VAL A 732 24.12 -0.11 -20.65
C VAL A 732 23.62 -1.53 -20.89
N ASN A 733 24.54 -2.51 -20.76
CA ASN A 733 24.29 -3.92 -21.06
C ASN A 733 24.70 -4.77 -19.84
N GLY A 734 24.09 -4.52 -18.71
CA GLY A 734 24.25 -5.35 -17.51
C GLY A 734 23.60 -6.72 -17.65
N GLY A 735 23.84 -7.61 -16.69
CA GLY A 735 23.25 -8.96 -16.67
C GLY A 735 21.76 -8.93 -16.37
N ASP A 736 21.03 -9.98 -16.77
CA ASP A 736 19.58 -10.12 -16.53
C ASP A 736 19.19 -9.94 -15.06
N TRP A 737 20.07 -10.26 -14.17
CA TRP A 737 20.03 -9.93 -12.75
C TRP A 737 21.47 -9.63 -12.30
N PRO A 738 21.72 -8.52 -11.55
CA PRO A 738 20.75 -7.58 -10.96
C PRO A 738 20.65 -6.21 -11.68
N ASN A 739 21.19 -6.02 -12.88
CA ASN A 739 21.14 -4.74 -13.58
C ASN A 739 20.84 -4.86 -15.09
N PRO A 740 19.69 -5.43 -15.47
CA PRO A 740 19.28 -5.48 -16.86
C PRO A 740 19.15 -4.08 -17.47
N PRO A 741 19.24 -3.93 -18.80
CA PRO A 741 19.29 -2.61 -19.47
C PRO A 741 18.17 -1.65 -19.11
N TRP A 742 16.94 -2.15 -18.88
CA TRP A 742 15.77 -1.35 -18.49
C TRP A 742 15.96 -0.68 -17.11
N SER A 743 16.58 -1.37 -16.16
CA SER A 743 16.69 -0.90 -14.77
C SER A 743 17.64 0.30 -14.61
N THR A 744 18.61 0.45 -15.52
CA THR A 744 19.58 1.56 -15.51
C THR A 744 19.20 2.70 -16.47
N LEU A 745 18.22 2.48 -17.34
CA LEU A 745 17.83 3.40 -18.42
C LEU A 745 17.52 4.81 -17.89
N LEU A 746 16.60 4.93 -16.97
CA LEU A 746 16.15 6.22 -16.44
C LEU A 746 17.33 7.02 -15.85
N PHE A 747 18.13 6.39 -15.01
CA PHE A 747 19.29 7.05 -14.40
C PHE A 747 20.35 7.45 -15.43
N ARG A 748 20.66 6.58 -16.39
CA ARG A 748 21.59 6.87 -17.50
C ARG A 748 21.16 8.04 -18.36
N LYS A 749 19.86 8.12 -18.66
CA LYS A 749 19.31 9.23 -19.46
C LYS A 749 19.28 10.54 -18.67
N LEU A 750 18.86 10.53 -17.43
CA LEU A 750 18.84 11.71 -16.57
C LEU A 750 20.25 12.29 -16.36
N ILE A 751 21.28 11.45 -16.14
CA ILE A 751 22.65 11.91 -15.88
C ILE A 751 23.27 12.63 -17.09
N MET A 752 22.70 12.51 -18.28
CA MET A 752 23.13 13.28 -19.47
C MET A 752 22.79 14.77 -19.33
N ASN A 753 21.78 15.11 -18.56
CA ASN A 753 21.43 16.49 -18.25
C ASN A 753 22.38 17.06 -17.18
N ASN A 754 22.97 18.23 -17.45
CA ASN A 754 23.95 18.83 -16.53
C ASN A 754 23.31 19.30 -15.21
N SER A 755 22.06 19.75 -15.22
CA SER A 755 21.36 20.16 -14.01
C SER A 755 21.12 18.96 -13.11
N PHE A 756 20.55 17.88 -13.65
CA PHE A 756 20.37 16.63 -12.91
C PHE A 756 21.69 16.05 -12.40
N LYS A 757 22.72 16.00 -13.26
CA LYS A 757 24.03 15.48 -12.88
C LYS A 757 24.62 16.24 -11.69
N ASN A 758 24.58 17.58 -11.73
CA ASN A 758 25.07 18.41 -10.63
C ASN A 758 24.24 18.22 -9.37
N GLN A 759 22.90 18.13 -9.50
CA GLN A 759 22.01 17.86 -8.39
C GLN A 759 22.30 16.50 -7.74
N PHE A 760 22.48 15.45 -8.54
CA PHE A 760 22.86 14.11 -8.03
C PHE A 760 24.21 14.13 -7.30
N ILE A 761 25.22 14.75 -7.88
CA ILE A 761 26.57 14.86 -7.27
C ILE A 761 26.49 15.63 -5.95
N ASN A 762 25.77 16.75 -5.94
CA ASN A 762 25.59 17.56 -4.74
C ASN A 762 24.77 16.82 -3.69
N ARG A 763 23.64 16.19 -4.06
CA ARG A 763 22.85 15.39 -3.11
C ARG A 763 23.69 14.27 -2.48
N TYR A 764 24.50 13.59 -3.27
CA TYR A 764 25.39 12.56 -2.74
C TYR A 764 26.47 13.15 -1.81
N ALA A 765 27.06 14.33 -2.16
CA ALA A 765 27.98 15.03 -1.30
C ALA A 765 27.34 15.48 0.01
N ASP A 766 26.12 15.99 -0.04
CA ASP A 766 25.34 16.40 1.13
C ASP A 766 25.13 15.22 2.10
N GLU A 767 24.74 14.06 1.58
CA GLU A 767 24.58 12.83 2.39
C GLU A 767 25.92 12.35 2.96
N LEU A 768 27.01 12.39 2.20
CA LEU A 768 28.36 12.09 2.69
C LEU A 768 28.85 13.11 3.75
N ASN A 769 28.36 14.33 3.72
CA ASN A 769 28.68 15.36 4.70
C ASN A 769 27.77 15.32 5.94
N THR A 770 26.70 14.50 5.96
CA THR A 770 25.71 14.42 7.02
C THR A 770 25.41 12.99 7.45
N ARG A 771 24.38 12.38 6.86
CA ARG A 771 23.85 11.05 7.24
C ARG A 771 24.87 9.93 7.04
N PHE A 772 25.63 9.96 5.94
CA PHE A 772 26.61 8.92 5.60
C PHE A 772 28.03 9.20 6.15
N LYS A 773 28.16 10.12 7.10
CA LYS A 773 29.41 10.21 7.86
C LYS A 773 29.69 8.90 8.59
N PRO A 774 30.94 8.40 8.59
CA PRO A 774 31.29 7.13 9.20
C PRO A 774 30.83 7.00 10.66
N GLU A 775 30.98 8.08 11.44
CA GLU A 775 30.55 8.12 12.85
C GLU A 775 29.02 7.98 12.98
N ASN A 776 28.24 8.64 12.13
CA ASN A 776 26.78 8.57 12.18
C ASN A 776 26.29 7.18 11.82
N VAL A 777 26.82 6.60 10.73
CA VAL A 777 26.47 5.25 10.29
C VAL A 777 26.86 4.20 11.32
N VAL A 778 28.06 4.29 11.89
CA VAL A 778 28.54 3.36 12.93
C VAL A 778 27.71 3.46 14.19
N ASN A 779 27.35 4.67 14.63
CA ASN A 779 26.47 4.87 15.79
C ASN A 779 25.09 4.26 15.51
N HIS A 780 24.53 4.48 14.34
CA HIS A 780 23.24 3.91 13.96
C HIS A 780 23.24 2.36 13.92
N ILE A 781 24.32 1.74 13.42
CA ILE A 781 24.50 0.28 13.45
C ILE A 781 24.41 -0.22 14.91
N TYR A 782 25.14 0.41 15.83
CA TYR A 782 25.13 -0.02 17.22
C TYR A 782 23.81 0.31 17.94
N GLU A 783 23.19 1.41 17.63
CA GLU A 783 21.84 1.77 18.12
C GLU A 783 20.84 0.67 17.76
N VAL A 784 20.72 0.33 16.48
CA VAL A 784 19.79 -0.73 16.02
C VAL A 784 20.20 -2.10 16.62
N TYR A 785 21.49 -2.43 16.64
CA TYR A 785 21.94 -3.71 17.20
C TYR A 785 21.62 -3.82 18.71
N SER A 786 21.83 -2.76 19.48
CA SER A 786 21.61 -2.76 20.91
C SER A 786 20.14 -3.02 21.30
N THR A 787 19.20 -2.63 20.45
CA THR A 787 17.76 -2.88 20.72
C THR A 787 17.41 -4.36 20.66
N VAL A 788 18.16 -5.17 19.91
CA VAL A 788 17.84 -6.58 19.64
C VAL A 788 18.88 -7.58 20.15
N GLU A 789 20.06 -7.12 20.62
CA GLU A 789 21.17 -8.02 21.05
C GLU A 789 20.72 -9.11 22.04
N PRO A 790 19.94 -8.86 23.08
CA PRO A 790 19.52 -9.89 24.01
C PRO A 790 18.61 -10.95 23.37
N GLU A 791 17.78 -10.53 22.43
CA GLU A 791 16.81 -11.41 21.76
C GLU A 791 17.44 -12.24 20.63
N ILE A 792 18.43 -11.68 19.92
CA ILE A 792 19.17 -12.39 18.87
C ILE A 792 19.76 -13.70 19.42
N ILE A 793 20.26 -13.74 20.64
CA ILE A 793 20.82 -14.96 21.24
C ILE A 793 19.75 -16.04 21.34
N LYS A 794 18.55 -15.71 21.83
CA LYS A 794 17.42 -16.67 21.92
C LYS A 794 16.97 -17.13 20.55
N HIS A 795 16.90 -16.22 19.60
CA HIS A 795 16.57 -16.50 18.21
C HIS A 795 17.55 -17.52 17.60
N PHE A 796 18.84 -17.32 17.77
CA PHE A 796 19.85 -18.27 17.27
C PHE A 796 19.80 -19.61 18.00
N GLU A 797 19.57 -19.64 19.32
CA GLU A 797 19.38 -20.91 20.05
C GLU A 797 18.22 -21.73 19.49
N ARG A 798 17.14 -21.09 19.06
CA ARG A 798 15.97 -21.73 18.41
C ARG A 798 16.32 -22.34 17.06
N TRP A 799 17.10 -21.63 16.22
CA TRP A 799 17.25 -21.93 14.79
C TRP A 799 18.64 -22.43 14.37
N LYS A 800 19.66 -22.36 15.21
CA LYS A 800 21.05 -22.72 14.85
C LYS A 800 21.25 -24.15 14.35
N ASN A 801 20.33 -25.06 14.63
CA ASN A 801 20.38 -26.46 14.18
C ASN A 801 19.46 -26.72 12.98
N ASP A 802 18.84 -25.71 12.41
CA ASP A 802 18.01 -25.86 11.22
C ASP A 802 18.87 -26.31 10.04
N SER A 803 18.39 -27.29 9.27
CA SER A 803 19.15 -27.88 8.17
C SER A 803 19.42 -26.91 7.03
N SER A 804 18.63 -25.85 6.91
CA SER A 804 18.81 -24.79 5.90
C SER A 804 20.02 -23.88 6.19
N VAL A 805 20.55 -23.89 7.43
CA VAL A 805 21.68 -23.03 7.83
C VAL A 805 22.96 -23.35 7.07
N GLY A 806 23.20 -24.62 6.77
CA GLY A 806 24.37 -25.06 5.97
C GLY A 806 25.74 -24.94 6.63
N TYR A 807 25.79 -24.42 7.88
CA TYR A 807 27.03 -24.27 8.68
C TYR A 807 26.73 -24.38 10.18
N ASN A 808 27.74 -24.68 10.98
CA ASN A 808 27.59 -24.89 12.43
C ASN A 808 27.93 -23.60 13.20
N ILE A 809 26.99 -23.13 14.01
CA ILE A 809 27.17 -21.94 14.86
C ILE A 809 27.57 -22.38 16.26
N ASN A 810 28.88 -22.47 16.51
CA ASN A 810 29.42 -22.92 17.81
C ASN A 810 29.38 -21.84 18.88
N ASN A 811 29.53 -20.57 18.50
CA ASN A 811 29.48 -19.42 19.42
C ASN A 811 28.63 -18.31 18.82
N ILE A 812 27.41 -18.19 19.25
CA ILE A 812 26.41 -17.25 18.73
C ILE A 812 26.89 -15.82 18.82
N LYS A 813 27.37 -15.38 19.96
CA LYS A 813 27.81 -13.98 20.18
C LYS A 813 28.97 -13.61 19.25
N SER A 814 29.97 -14.48 19.13
CA SER A 814 31.09 -14.26 18.20
C SER A 814 30.62 -14.22 16.73
N HIS A 815 29.67 -15.10 16.39
CA HIS A 815 29.13 -15.18 15.04
C HIS A 815 28.36 -13.90 14.66
N VAL A 816 27.42 -13.46 15.47
CA VAL A 816 26.66 -12.22 15.21
C VAL A 816 27.59 -11.01 15.16
N ASN A 817 28.49 -10.89 16.15
CA ASN A 817 29.48 -9.79 16.18
C ASN A 817 30.38 -9.74 14.93
N HIS A 818 30.67 -10.88 14.31
CA HIS A 818 31.38 -10.91 13.06
C HIS A 818 30.65 -10.13 11.96
N TYR A 819 29.33 -10.37 11.79
CA TYR A 819 28.54 -9.68 10.76
C TYR A 819 28.27 -8.21 11.10
N VAL A 820 28.01 -7.89 12.37
CA VAL A 820 27.89 -6.49 12.84
C VAL A 820 29.19 -5.72 12.59
N ASN A 821 30.36 -6.31 12.92
CA ASN A 821 31.67 -5.70 12.66
C ASN A 821 31.92 -5.50 11.16
N ASN A 822 31.45 -6.39 10.30
CA ASN A 822 31.58 -6.22 8.86
C ASN A 822 30.82 -4.98 8.37
N MET A 823 29.62 -4.70 8.89
CA MET A 823 28.90 -3.45 8.61
C MET A 823 29.68 -2.22 9.10
N VAL A 824 30.28 -2.28 10.28
CA VAL A 824 31.13 -1.21 10.83
C VAL A 824 32.36 -0.97 9.93
N ILE A 825 33.02 -2.03 9.47
CA ILE A 825 34.15 -1.95 8.54
C ILE A 825 33.72 -1.30 7.23
N PHE A 826 32.57 -1.69 6.70
CA PHE A 826 31.97 -1.08 5.51
C PHE A 826 31.78 0.43 5.74
N ALA A 827 31.07 0.84 6.78
CA ALA A 827 30.75 2.22 7.11
C ALA A 827 32.02 3.09 7.21
N ARG A 828 33.07 2.60 7.88
CA ARG A 828 34.34 3.32 8.06
C ARG A 828 35.12 3.52 6.77
N ASN A 829 35.01 2.60 5.80
CA ASN A 829 35.77 2.63 4.58
C ASN A 829 35.03 3.20 3.37
N ARG A 830 33.69 3.00 3.32
CA ARG A 830 32.88 3.36 2.15
C ARG A 830 32.91 4.84 1.82
N HIS A 831 32.89 5.70 2.84
CA HIS A 831 32.77 7.14 2.70
C HIS A 831 33.83 7.75 1.75
N SER A 832 35.13 7.46 1.95
CA SER A 832 36.21 7.96 1.10
C SER A 832 36.15 7.34 -0.30
N ILE A 833 35.84 6.06 -0.39
CA ILE A 833 35.76 5.33 -1.65
C ILE A 833 34.59 5.83 -2.50
N ALA A 834 33.44 6.12 -1.90
CA ALA A 834 32.30 6.70 -2.60
C ALA A 834 32.66 8.04 -3.26
N ARG A 835 33.41 8.91 -2.57
CA ARG A 835 33.95 10.17 -3.18
C ARG A 835 34.83 9.89 -4.37
N ASN A 836 35.75 8.93 -4.27
CA ASN A 836 36.62 8.55 -5.38
C ASN A 836 35.84 8.01 -6.58
N HIS A 837 34.77 7.26 -6.35
CA HIS A 837 33.88 6.77 -7.41
C HIS A 837 33.20 7.91 -8.16
N ILE A 838 32.68 8.93 -7.46
CA ILE A 838 32.12 10.13 -8.08
C ILE A 838 33.17 10.86 -8.91
N MET A 839 34.37 11.09 -8.35
CA MET A 839 35.46 11.76 -9.06
C MET A 839 35.85 11.03 -10.35
N SER A 840 35.96 9.71 -10.26
CA SER A 840 36.28 8.86 -11.41
C SER A 840 35.18 8.86 -12.47
N GLN A 841 33.93 8.71 -12.06
CA GLN A 841 32.78 8.62 -12.97
C GLN A 841 32.52 9.90 -13.74
N PHE A 842 32.66 11.05 -13.07
CA PHE A 842 32.38 12.37 -13.66
C PHE A 842 33.63 13.16 -14.07
N ASN A 843 34.81 12.52 -14.04
CA ASN A 843 36.09 13.12 -14.40
C ASN A 843 36.39 14.41 -13.61
N ILE A 844 36.11 14.39 -12.30
CA ILE A 844 36.41 15.50 -11.38
C ILE A 844 37.78 15.25 -10.75
N ARG A 845 38.62 16.30 -10.67
CA ARG A 845 40.02 16.16 -10.24
C ARG A 845 40.19 16.18 -8.73
N ASN A 846 39.40 17.04 -8.04
CA ASN A 846 39.52 17.29 -6.61
C ASN A 846 38.17 17.51 -5.96
N PHE A 847 38.14 17.55 -4.64
CA PHE A 847 37.10 18.14 -3.82
C PHE A 847 37.71 19.12 -2.83
N HIS A 848 36.93 20.06 -2.33
CA HIS A 848 37.41 21.14 -1.46
C HIS A 848 36.53 21.21 -0.22
N SER A 849 37.10 21.68 0.89
CA SER A 849 36.35 21.94 2.12
C SER A 849 35.57 23.26 2.02
N VAL A 850 34.33 23.23 2.46
CA VAL A 850 33.50 24.43 2.72
C VAL A 850 33.31 24.51 4.20
N MET A 851 33.80 25.58 4.79
CA MET A 851 33.58 25.92 6.19
C MET A 851 32.63 27.11 6.26
N ILE A 852 31.54 26.95 6.98
CA ILE A 852 30.54 28.00 7.20
C ILE A 852 30.53 28.32 8.68
N GLU A 853 30.71 29.59 9.00
CA GLU A 853 30.57 30.12 10.34
C GLU A 853 29.29 30.95 10.42
N ASN A 854 28.57 30.81 11.50
CA ASN A 854 27.40 31.61 11.83
C ASN A 854 27.63 32.27 13.21
N GLU A 855 27.69 33.58 13.22
CA GLU A 855 27.97 34.32 14.46
C GLU A 855 26.95 34.05 15.56
N ASN A 856 25.68 33.86 15.19
CA ASN A 856 24.62 33.59 16.14
C ASN A 856 23.40 32.97 15.44
N LEU A 857 23.07 31.74 15.77
CA LEU A 857 21.92 30.98 15.23
C LEU A 857 20.55 31.64 15.54
N ASN A 858 20.49 32.53 16.54
CA ASN A 858 19.26 33.29 16.82
C ASN A 858 19.02 34.40 15.78
N PHE A 859 20.02 34.79 14.99
CA PHE A 859 19.90 35.84 13.97
C PHE A 859 19.46 35.28 12.63
N GLY A 860 19.87 34.07 12.33
CA GLY A 860 19.57 33.35 11.10
C GLY A 860 20.38 32.07 11.02
N TYR A 861 20.16 31.31 10.00
CA TYR A 861 20.90 30.08 9.71
C TYR A 861 21.30 30.01 8.24
N VAL A 862 22.11 29.02 7.87
CA VAL A 862 22.56 28.82 6.50
C VAL A 862 22.06 27.50 5.97
N LYS A 863 21.62 27.47 4.72
CA LYS A 863 21.21 26.27 4.01
C LYS A 863 22.16 25.99 2.85
N ILE A 864 22.50 24.72 2.61
CA ILE A 864 23.30 24.28 1.46
C ILE A 864 22.46 23.37 0.58
N ASN A 865 22.44 23.64 -0.73
CA ASN A 865 21.77 22.86 -1.78
C ASN A 865 20.30 22.54 -1.47
N GLU A 866 19.63 23.36 -0.66
CA GLU A 866 18.30 23.11 -0.08
C GLU A 866 18.20 21.85 0.81
N ASN A 867 19.27 21.09 1.01
CA ASN A 867 19.27 19.78 1.67
C ASN A 867 19.83 19.82 3.11
N ILE A 868 20.73 20.75 3.41
CA ILE A 868 21.39 20.83 4.72
C ILE A 868 21.04 22.16 5.40
N ASP A 869 20.37 22.09 6.52
CA ASP A 869 20.20 23.20 7.44
C ASP A 869 21.37 23.18 8.44
N ILE A 870 22.18 24.25 8.44
CA ILE A 870 23.31 24.38 9.34
C ILE A 870 22.81 25.03 10.63
N ASP A 871 22.60 24.19 11.65
CA ASP A 871 22.09 24.51 12.98
C ASP A 871 23.19 24.62 14.05
N THR A 872 24.45 24.81 13.61
CA THR A 872 25.63 24.92 14.46
C THR A 872 26.38 26.21 14.16
N ASP A 873 27.11 26.76 15.16
CA ASP A 873 27.92 27.98 14.99
C ASP A 873 29.02 27.80 13.94
N ARG A 874 29.44 26.57 13.72
CA ARG A 874 30.46 26.22 12.72
C ARG A 874 30.16 24.86 12.12
N TRP A 875 30.12 24.78 10.80
CA TRP A 875 29.92 23.56 10.05
C TRP A 875 31.00 23.40 8.98
N THR A 876 31.38 22.14 8.66
CA THR A 876 32.32 21.81 7.61
C THR A 876 31.85 20.64 6.79
N GLY A 877 31.85 20.78 5.46
CA GLY A 877 31.57 19.74 4.49
C GLY A 877 32.60 19.75 3.34
N GLN A 878 32.54 18.72 2.52
CA GLN A 878 33.44 18.58 1.33
C GLN A 878 32.59 18.49 0.08
N TYR A 879 32.90 19.30 -0.93
CA TYR A 879 32.16 19.34 -2.21
C TYR A 879 33.15 19.23 -3.38
N PHE A 880 32.64 18.76 -4.50
CA PHE A 880 33.45 18.45 -5.67
C PHE A 880 33.79 19.68 -6.48
N GLU A 881 35.06 19.74 -6.93
CA GLU A 881 35.58 20.80 -7.79
C GLU A 881 34.72 20.97 -9.06
N THR A 882 34.44 22.20 -9.47
CA THR A 882 33.65 22.59 -10.65
C THR A 882 32.17 22.27 -10.62
N VAL A 883 31.67 21.53 -9.63
CA VAL A 883 30.20 21.32 -9.43
C VAL A 883 29.68 22.50 -8.62
N PRO A 884 28.77 23.32 -9.16
CA PRO A 884 28.25 24.48 -8.44
C PRO A 884 27.39 24.03 -7.24
N ILE A 885 27.65 24.64 -6.08
CA ILE A 885 26.84 24.48 -4.88
C ILE A 885 26.07 25.77 -4.62
N GLU A 886 24.85 25.68 -4.13
CA GLU A 886 24.08 26.80 -3.64
C GLU A 886 24.25 26.93 -2.12
N ILE A 887 24.55 28.12 -1.64
CA ILE A 887 24.60 28.45 -0.22
C ILE A 887 23.67 29.63 0.00
N ARG A 888 22.74 29.49 0.93
CA ARG A 888 21.68 30.45 1.20
C ARG A 888 21.70 30.87 2.68
N ALA A 889 21.73 32.16 2.93
CA ALA A 889 21.52 32.69 4.26
C ALA A 889 20.01 32.90 4.50
N ILE A 890 19.51 32.43 5.62
CA ILE A 890 18.09 32.54 5.98
C ILE A 890 17.98 33.32 7.29
N PRO A 891 17.53 34.58 7.26
CA PRO A 891 17.35 35.40 8.47
C PRO A 891 16.14 34.93 9.27
N ASN A 892 16.26 34.93 10.58
CA ASN A 892 15.14 34.74 11.50
C ASN A 892 14.22 35.97 11.57
N PRO A 893 12.98 35.86 12.03
CA PRO A 893 12.05 36.96 12.12
C PRO A 893 12.64 38.20 12.89
N GLY A 894 12.63 39.37 12.28
CA GLY A 894 13.20 40.58 12.81
C GLY A 894 14.67 40.81 12.45
N PHE A 895 15.24 39.92 11.65
CA PHE A 895 16.59 40.09 11.11
C PHE A 895 16.57 40.14 9.59
N GLU A 896 17.61 40.70 9.02
CA GLU A 896 17.88 40.67 7.59
C GLU A 896 19.32 40.19 7.37
N PHE A 897 19.54 39.49 6.25
CA PHE A 897 20.90 39.16 5.85
C PHE A 897 21.67 40.43 5.44
N SER A 898 22.86 40.58 5.98
CA SER A 898 23.71 41.74 5.68
C SER A 898 24.66 41.45 4.54
N HIS A 899 25.54 40.49 4.72
CA HIS A 899 26.54 40.10 3.73
C HIS A 899 27.24 38.81 4.14
N TRP A 900 27.85 38.16 3.16
CA TRP A 900 28.88 37.14 3.36
C TRP A 900 30.24 37.78 3.58
N SER A 901 31.03 37.27 4.50
CA SER A 901 32.44 37.63 4.76
C SER A 901 33.35 36.39 4.78
N GLY A 902 34.67 36.61 4.82
CA GLY A 902 35.68 35.54 4.73
C GLY A 902 36.31 35.52 3.35
N ASP A 903 36.48 34.31 2.77
CA ASP A 903 37.11 34.11 1.44
C ASP A 903 36.25 34.67 0.29
N LEU A 904 34.97 34.92 0.53
CA LEU A 904 34.02 35.51 -0.40
C LEU A 904 33.29 36.67 0.30
N SER A 905 33.17 37.82 -0.40
CA SER A 905 32.32 38.92 0.06
C SER A 905 31.16 39.13 -0.92
N SER A 906 29.92 39.01 -0.44
CA SER A 906 28.72 39.20 -1.23
C SER A 906 27.57 39.74 -0.37
N LYS A 907 26.68 40.57 -0.97
CA LYS A 907 25.43 40.99 -0.36
C LYS A 907 24.22 40.17 -0.80
N ASN A 908 24.40 39.23 -1.71
CA ASN A 908 23.31 38.34 -2.14
C ASN A 908 23.10 37.27 -1.09
N GLU A 909 21.88 37.10 -0.63
CA GLU A 909 21.50 36.02 0.30
C GLU A 909 21.84 34.63 -0.25
N ILE A 910 21.69 34.46 -1.55
CA ILE A 910 22.00 33.23 -2.27
C ILE A 910 23.29 33.43 -3.06
N ILE A 911 24.23 32.52 -2.88
CA ILE A 911 25.46 32.43 -3.68
C ILE A 911 25.56 31.05 -4.33
N ASN A 912 25.81 31.03 -5.63
CA ASN A 912 26.13 29.83 -6.40
C ASN A 912 27.62 29.84 -6.71
N ILE A 913 28.35 28.86 -6.22
CA ILE A 913 29.80 28.82 -6.33
C ILE A 913 30.32 27.46 -6.75
N SER A 914 31.22 27.46 -7.76
CA SER A 914 32.04 26.29 -8.12
C SER A 914 33.37 26.40 -7.40
N LEU A 915 33.69 25.44 -6.58
CA LEU A 915 34.91 25.43 -5.78
C LEU A 915 36.16 25.15 -6.63
N MET A 916 37.21 25.92 -6.43
CA MET A 916 38.55 25.71 -6.99
C MET A 916 39.61 25.63 -5.89
N LYS A 917 39.25 25.87 -4.65
CA LYS A 917 40.03 25.79 -3.41
C LYS A 917 39.09 25.68 -2.23
N ASP A 918 39.61 25.42 -1.05
CA ASP A 918 38.86 25.46 0.19
C ASP A 918 38.21 26.85 0.37
N LEU A 919 37.01 26.86 0.91
CA LEU A 919 36.18 28.06 1.12
C LEU A 919 35.84 28.19 2.61
N ASN A 920 36.15 29.35 3.18
CA ASN A 920 35.75 29.72 4.54
C ASN A 920 34.95 31.00 4.46
N ILE A 921 33.67 30.93 4.83
CA ILE A 921 32.74 32.06 4.77
C ILE A 921 31.93 32.16 6.06
N GLN A 922 31.47 33.38 6.34
CA GLN A 922 30.62 33.69 7.47
C GLN A 922 29.36 34.42 6.98
N ALA A 923 28.17 33.96 7.46
CA ALA A 923 26.92 34.68 7.26
C ALA A 923 26.78 35.76 8.32
N ASN A 924 26.53 37.01 7.90
CA ASN A 924 26.31 38.14 8.82
C ASN A 924 24.89 38.63 8.68
N PHE A 925 24.21 38.74 9.81
CA PHE A 925 22.82 39.22 9.89
C PHE A 925 22.73 40.52 10.70
N ILE A 926 21.78 41.36 10.36
CA ILE A 926 21.49 42.61 11.08
C ILE A 926 20.05 42.61 11.57
N TYR A 927 19.84 43.19 12.71
CA TYR A 927 18.48 43.36 13.26
C TYR A 927 17.81 44.62 12.67
N THR A 928 16.58 44.49 12.20
CA THR A 928 15.82 45.56 11.52
C THR A 928 14.47 45.86 12.19
N GLY A 929 14.18 45.20 13.30
CA GLY A 929 12.92 45.34 14.01
C GLY A 929 12.94 46.33 15.17
N PRO A 930 11.80 46.60 15.81
CA PRO A 930 11.75 47.39 17.08
C PRO A 930 12.44 46.59 18.18
N LEU A 931 12.90 47.29 19.25
CA LEU A 931 13.64 46.64 20.35
C LEU A 931 13.01 45.32 20.77
N ASN A 932 13.79 44.30 20.67
CA ASN A 932 13.39 42.91 21.00
C ASN A 932 14.36 42.26 22.01
N VAL A 933 13.86 41.23 22.71
CA VAL A 933 14.58 40.47 23.73
C VAL A 933 14.31 38.97 23.49
N TYR A 934 15.34 38.21 23.14
CA TYR A 934 15.21 36.80 22.78
C TYR A 934 16.48 36.00 23.11
N PRO A 935 16.39 34.65 23.17
CA PRO A 935 15.14 33.87 23.20
C PRO A 935 14.35 34.14 24.47
N ASN A 936 13.02 34.01 24.40
CA ASN A 936 12.15 34.18 25.55
C ASN A 936 10.95 33.21 25.42
N PRO A 937 10.87 32.13 26.19
CA PRO A 937 11.73 31.75 27.34
C PRO A 937 13.20 31.46 27.02
N SER A 938 14.06 31.54 28.03
CA SER A 938 15.49 31.21 27.93
C SER A 938 16.02 30.49 29.18
N LYS A 939 16.99 29.61 29.00
CA LYS A 939 17.70 28.89 30.07
C LYS A 939 18.97 29.62 30.50
N ASP A 940 19.70 30.20 29.56
CA ASP A 940 21.08 30.65 29.78
C ASP A 940 21.32 32.11 29.42
N LEU A 941 21.04 32.53 28.20
CA LEU A 941 21.40 33.81 27.65
C LEU A 941 20.21 34.49 27.01
N VAL A 942 20.13 35.80 27.14
CA VAL A 942 19.12 36.63 26.51
C VAL A 942 19.82 37.78 25.77
N TYR A 943 19.48 37.99 24.52
CA TYR A 943 20.00 39.07 23.68
C TYR A 943 19.00 40.21 23.62
N ILE A 944 19.52 41.44 23.57
CA ILE A 944 18.75 42.65 23.36
C ILE A 944 19.21 43.28 22.07
N VAL A 945 18.26 43.61 21.20
CA VAL A 945 18.52 44.15 19.87
C VAL A 945 17.54 45.29 19.56
N GLU A 946 18.07 46.35 18.95
CA GLU A 946 17.34 47.49 18.40
C GLU A 946 18.15 48.03 17.22
N GLU A 947 17.48 48.47 16.16
CA GLU A 947 18.13 48.96 14.96
C GLU A 947 19.05 50.17 15.31
N GLY A 948 20.29 50.09 14.88
CA GLY A 948 21.29 51.12 15.06
C GLY A 948 21.80 51.31 16.51
N VAL A 949 21.53 50.38 17.43
CA VAL A 949 22.01 50.44 18.82
C VAL A 949 22.90 49.21 19.12
N GLU A 950 24.16 49.47 19.49
CA GLU A 950 25.14 48.40 19.76
C GLU A 950 25.10 47.89 21.20
N SER A 951 24.66 48.71 22.17
CA SER A 951 24.63 48.33 23.59
C SER A 951 23.55 49.02 24.37
N PHE A 952 23.18 48.47 25.53
CA PHE A 952 22.09 48.89 26.38
C PHE A 952 22.52 48.92 27.85
N ASP A 953 21.91 49.81 28.64
CA ASP A 953 21.94 49.71 30.08
C ASP A 953 20.68 48.95 30.53
N VAL A 954 20.84 47.92 31.34
CA VAL A 954 19.73 47.01 31.73
C VAL A 954 19.63 46.83 33.21
N ILE A 955 18.40 46.96 33.74
CA ILE A 955 18.09 46.59 35.14
C ILE A 955 17.11 45.44 35.12
N ILE A 956 17.43 44.36 35.84
CA ILE A 956 16.64 43.15 35.94
C ILE A 956 15.80 43.18 37.23
N TYR A 957 14.49 43.14 37.14
CA TYR A 957 13.58 43.05 38.24
C TYR A 957 12.92 41.65 38.37
N SER A 958 12.81 41.18 39.60
CA SER A 958 11.92 40.05 39.91
C SER A 958 10.45 40.42 39.73
N ILE A 959 9.55 39.44 39.76
CA ILE A 959 8.10 39.70 39.71
C ILE A 959 7.58 40.56 40.87
N SER A 960 8.30 40.60 42.00
CA SER A 960 7.99 41.44 43.17
C SER A 960 8.58 42.82 43.10
N GLY A 961 9.26 43.20 41.99
CA GLY A 961 9.90 44.49 41.78
C GLY A 961 11.27 44.65 42.44
N LYS A 962 11.86 43.58 42.99
CA LYS A 962 13.21 43.60 43.58
C LYS A 962 14.24 43.57 42.44
N ILE A 963 15.26 44.44 42.53
CA ILE A 963 16.38 44.43 41.60
C ILE A 963 17.21 43.16 41.78
N MET A 964 17.44 42.41 40.69
CA MET A 964 18.17 41.19 40.64
C MET A 964 19.56 41.33 39.96
N GLY A 965 19.74 42.44 39.23
CA GLY A 965 21.00 42.76 38.58
C GLY A 965 20.91 44.10 37.82
N GLU A 966 22.06 44.79 37.67
CA GLU A 966 22.25 46.00 36.84
C GLU A 966 23.45 45.77 35.92
N LEU A 967 23.30 46.03 34.63
CA LEU A 967 24.30 45.81 33.60
C LEU A 967 24.38 47.08 32.75
N SER A 968 25.59 47.45 32.40
CA SER A 968 25.82 48.63 31.55
C SER A 968 26.55 48.23 30.26
N GLN A 969 26.19 48.87 29.14
CA GLN A 969 26.81 48.67 27.83
C GLN A 969 26.79 47.21 27.38
N VAL A 970 25.67 46.52 27.53
CA VAL A 970 25.48 45.09 27.15
C VAL A 970 24.44 44.99 26.07
N ASN A 971 24.62 43.99 25.17
CA ASN A 971 23.61 43.52 24.24
C ASN A 971 23.23 42.06 24.52
N LYS A 972 23.84 41.45 25.56
CA LYS A 972 23.67 40.05 25.96
C LYS A 972 23.66 39.95 27.48
N ILE A 973 22.72 39.21 28.02
CA ILE A 973 22.52 39.05 29.46
C ILE A 973 22.66 37.55 29.78
N ASP A 974 23.54 37.24 30.74
CA ASP A 974 23.61 35.91 31.33
C ASP A 974 22.61 35.80 32.47
N ILE A 975 21.58 34.95 32.29
CA ILE A 975 20.51 34.72 33.26
C ILE A 975 20.65 33.42 34.03
N ARG A 976 21.73 32.63 33.84
CA ARG A 976 21.92 31.34 34.54
C ARG A 976 21.94 31.44 36.04
N HIS A 977 22.36 32.56 36.59
CA HIS A 977 22.40 32.85 38.01
C HIS A 977 21.04 33.21 38.63
N LEU A 978 20.01 33.51 37.81
CA LEU A 978 18.68 33.80 38.28
C LEU A 978 17.89 32.54 38.58
N PRO A 979 17.03 32.50 39.63
CA PRO A 979 16.07 31.43 39.81
C PRO A 979 15.10 31.28 38.62
N LYS A 980 14.52 30.11 38.41
CA LYS A 980 13.45 29.92 37.41
C LYS A 980 12.27 30.84 37.75
N GLY A 981 11.75 31.52 36.71
CA GLY A 981 10.64 32.46 36.93
C GLY A 981 10.55 33.56 35.89
N ILE A 982 9.63 34.49 36.14
CA ILE A 982 9.38 35.67 35.29
C ILE A 982 10.15 36.88 35.82
N TYR A 983 10.84 37.61 34.93
CA TYR A 983 11.59 38.82 35.24
C TYR A 983 11.15 39.96 34.32
N THR A 984 11.33 41.20 34.76
CA THR A 984 11.14 42.39 33.93
C THR A 984 12.48 43.06 33.71
N LEU A 985 12.88 43.23 32.46
CA LEU A 985 14.03 44.01 32.07
C LEU A 985 13.59 45.46 31.84
N LYS A 986 14.22 46.39 32.51
CA LYS A 986 14.18 47.81 32.15
C LYS A 986 15.42 48.10 31.30
N ILE A 987 15.22 48.31 30.02
CA ILE A 987 16.27 48.47 29.01
C ILE A 987 16.33 49.95 28.63
N LYS A 988 17.47 50.55 28.78
CA LYS A 988 17.71 51.96 28.38
C LYS A 988 18.61 51.94 27.16
N SER A 989 18.04 52.40 26.06
CA SER A 989 18.76 52.74 24.81
C SER A 989 19.22 54.22 24.88
N SER A 990 19.98 54.65 23.92
CA SER A 990 20.51 56.04 23.87
C SER A 990 19.42 57.13 23.98
N SER A 991 18.21 56.83 23.55
CA SER A 991 17.10 57.80 23.47
C SER A 991 15.81 57.36 24.21
N ASN A 992 15.66 56.07 24.54
CA ASN A 992 14.40 55.51 25.03
C ASN A 992 14.60 54.53 26.21
N ILE A 993 13.52 54.34 27.00
CA ILE A 993 13.47 53.33 28.03
C ILE A 993 12.33 52.37 27.71
N PHE A 994 12.69 51.07 27.69
CA PHE A 994 11.75 49.97 27.39
C PHE A 994 11.61 49.04 28.60
N TYR A 995 10.45 48.43 28.74
CA TYR A 995 10.20 47.37 29.70
C TYR A 995 9.79 46.09 28.97
N LYS A 996 10.57 45.02 29.12
CA LYS A 996 10.30 43.71 28.51
C LYS A 996 10.25 42.62 29.57
N LYS A 997 9.32 41.69 29.43
CA LYS A 997 9.25 40.52 30.30
C LYS A 997 10.04 39.38 29.69
N ILE A 998 10.81 38.70 30.52
CA ILE A 998 11.51 37.46 30.14
C ILE A 998 11.12 36.32 31.07
N VAL A 999 11.16 35.10 30.58
CA VAL A 999 10.92 33.89 31.34
C VAL A 999 12.22 33.09 31.36
N ARG A 1000 12.71 32.77 32.58
CA ARG A 1000 13.81 31.84 32.78
C ARG A 1000 13.25 30.42 33.05
N ASP A 1001 13.54 29.47 32.16
CA ASP A 1001 13.14 28.06 32.26
C ASP A 1001 14.07 27.24 33.19
#